data_41c70a49587f025d2f862fb44983f023
#
_entry.id   41c70a49587f025d2f862fb44983f023
#
_cell.length_a   1.000
_cell.length_b   1.000
_cell.length_c   1.000
_cell.angle_alpha   90.00
_cell.angle_beta   90.00
_cell.angle_gamma   90.00
#
_symmetry.space_group_name_H-M   'P 1'
#
loop_
_entity.id
_entity.type
_entity.pdbx_description
1 polymer ?
#
loop_
_entity_poly.entity_id
_entity_poly.type
_entity_poly.pdbx_seq_one_letter_code
_entity_poly.pdbx_strand_id
1 'polypeptide(L)'
;MFIFIDRNNIDNHKDLLLDFEKKIFISAFPDPNERESFADDILPRISYTVKDEPQTYCTLVLDENKNVIGGLVADWYSDCESLEIIYIAISPDKRRNGIGSCLLKYSIDQIRESVAKEFKIIKHIFIEVDIPDLPKDSTSSSENVMDPTERISVWEKWGAKRIPINYIQPSLSAGKAPVSHMMLMRLPASQTESNDTIPQKDLKDFLKSFYEGLHAGNDSALDKMIEDINMVSRLNNILLEDLVESPSVCISDSSVTSHFQIKAKTGIKLPETCIDFNSYECDLMNYINQKNRPFKTKLVKLLTDIPLVMPSFYKYTSEGITHYYRTRSKELLSDISVSISCPADTDNIDPIAHISIRPSVGSSFSELDFIRMITAFGSRQEDYRSDSDIYFKINGKLMNQKQILMSLLDVREEKMIINTGEGVSQFDIKGFKPYEKQTELSKESFFKTLISEKITADPFKKVICGLVLGIFDYNRMNSAEVEDTLRPIVTSNDSVIILSRGHVFKIEDMDDDDLKSMQRIIVSPYLLVPSTALAFNGIALEECETLIINILNNRFSLNITKVIQKCETVLDLKYLENIFQYQSEQDIIKEGRKQRSMNDRFLKLTRRLDLLKKRTQKSSDIIIEGFLGILATFGIMEVFANEMRWTGIFVILIIAIFGIEAYRWYKVRKMIDLK
;
A
#
# COMPACT_ATOMS: atom_id res chain seq x y z
N MET A 1 -7.00 47.00 7.57
CA MET A 1 -5.84 47.66 8.19
C MET A 1 -5.03 46.62 8.97
N PHE A 2 -3.69 46.62 8.84
CA PHE A 2 -2.83 45.74 9.62
C PHE A 2 -2.22 46.49 10.80
N ILE A 3 -2.09 45.82 11.96
CA ILE A 3 -1.44 46.36 13.16
C ILE A 3 -0.38 45.35 13.58
N PHE A 4 0.88 45.75 13.52
CA PHE A 4 2.01 44.99 14.04
C PHE A 4 2.20 45.29 15.54
N ILE A 5 2.33 44.25 16.33
CA ILE A 5 2.40 44.31 17.80
C ILE A 5 3.70 43.63 18.25
N ASP A 6 4.49 44.36 19.00
CA ASP A 6 5.74 43.92 19.63
C ASP A 6 5.80 44.41 21.08
N ARG A 7 6.91 44.13 21.76
CA ARG A 7 7.15 44.57 23.16
C ARG A 7 7.01 46.08 23.40
N ASN A 8 7.15 46.90 22.33
CA ASN A 8 7.16 48.37 22.48
C ASN A 8 5.74 48.96 22.46
N ASN A 9 4.77 48.23 21.91
CA ASN A 9 3.43 48.77 21.69
C ASN A 9 2.28 47.88 22.20
N ILE A 10 2.58 46.71 22.76
CA ILE A 10 1.58 45.72 23.22
C ILE A 10 0.54 46.34 24.17
N ASP A 11 0.97 47.20 25.09
CA ASP A 11 0.07 47.82 26.08
C ASP A 11 -1.04 48.66 25.44
N ASN A 12 -0.81 49.21 24.26
CA ASN A 12 -1.79 49.98 23.50
C ASN A 12 -2.81 49.11 22.74
N HIS A 13 -2.58 47.81 22.67
CA HIS A 13 -3.37 46.89 21.83
C HIS A 13 -3.90 45.67 22.58
N LYS A 14 -3.82 45.65 23.92
CA LYS A 14 -4.29 44.52 24.74
C LYS A 14 -5.75 44.13 24.47
N ASP A 15 -6.63 45.14 24.35
CA ASP A 15 -8.06 44.87 24.08
C ASP A 15 -8.27 44.21 22.73
N LEU A 16 -7.52 44.58 21.69
CA LEU A 16 -7.58 43.95 20.36
C LEU A 16 -7.03 42.53 20.37
N LEU A 17 -5.98 42.26 21.14
CA LEU A 17 -5.43 40.91 21.33
C LEU A 17 -6.43 39.98 22.02
N LEU A 18 -7.11 40.47 23.07
CA LEU A 18 -8.16 39.71 23.75
C LEU A 18 -9.39 39.47 22.84
N ASP A 19 -9.69 40.43 21.99
CA ASP A 19 -10.76 40.30 20.99
C ASP A 19 -10.43 39.27 19.93
N PHE A 20 -9.17 39.24 19.47
CA PHE A 20 -8.64 38.23 18.58
C PHE A 20 -8.75 36.82 19.21
N GLU A 21 -8.26 36.66 20.44
CA GLU A 21 -8.33 35.38 21.17
C GLU A 21 -9.76 34.84 21.20
N LYS A 22 -10.71 35.65 21.70
CA LYS A 22 -12.09 35.21 21.92
C LYS A 22 -12.87 34.93 20.64
N LYS A 23 -12.71 35.78 19.63
CA LYS A 23 -13.55 35.73 18.44
C LYS A 23 -13.00 34.79 17.35
N ILE A 24 -11.67 34.61 17.26
CA ILE A 24 -11.03 33.96 16.13
C ILE A 24 -10.10 32.83 16.57
N PHE A 25 -9.17 33.11 17.47
CA PHE A 25 -8.10 32.20 17.84
C PHE A 25 -8.61 30.87 18.44
N ILE A 26 -9.44 30.94 19.47
CA ILE A 26 -9.98 29.74 20.14
C ILE A 26 -10.82 28.87 19.18
N SER A 27 -11.58 29.50 18.28
CA SER A 27 -12.42 28.79 17.33
C SER A 27 -11.63 28.21 16.16
N ALA A 28 -10.50 28.82 15.78
CA ALA A 28 -9.62 28.34 14.72
C ALA A 28 -8.71 27.20 15.16
N PHE A 29 -8.34 27.16 16.44
CA PHE A 29 -7.49 26.15 17.06
C PHE A 29 -8.20 25.56 18.30
N PRO A 30 -9.19 24.68 18.11
CA PRO A 30 -10.05 24.21 19.21
C PRO A 30 -9.35 23.19 20.13
N ASP A 31 -8.33 22.46 19.65
CA ASP A 31 -7.63 21.45 20.45
C ASP A 31 -6.71 22.15 21.49
N PRO A 32 -6.94 21.94 22.79
CA PRO A 32 -6.10 22.54 23.85
C PRO A 32 -4.64 22.02 23.83
N ASN A 33 -4.38 20.82 23.27
CA ASN A 33 -3.03 20.27 23.19
C ASN A 33 -2.20 20.93 22.06
N GLU A 34 -2.87 21.35 20.97
CA GLU A 34 -2.26 22.02 19.82
C GLU A 34 -2.21 23.55 19.98
N ARG A 35 -2.72 24.09 21.07
CA ARG A 35 -2.84 25.52 21.28
C ARG A 35 -2.22 25.95 22.61
N GLU A 36 -1.37 26.96 22.59
CA GLU A 36 -0.89 27.65 23.81
C GLU A 36 -1.99 28.50 24.42
N SER A 37 -1.85 28.80 25.73
CA SER A 37 -2.67 29.81 26.37
C SER A 37 -2.26 31.20 25.86
N PHE A 38 -3.23 31.95 25.34
CA PHE A 38 -2.92 33.29 24.84
C PHE A 38 -2.50 34.22 25.97
N ALA A 39 -3.19 34.14 27.14
CA ALA A 39 -2.93 34.97 28.28
C ALA A 39 -1.68 34.57 29.08
N ASP A 40 -1.43 33.24 29.20
CA ASP A 40 -0.38 32.74 30.11
C ASP A 40 0.95 32.50 29.35
N ASP A 41 0.90 32.17 28.04
CA ASP A 41 2.10 31.82 27.28
C ASP A 41 2.46 32.90 26.22
N ILE A 42 1.49 33.31 25.36
CA ILE A 42 1.76 34.21 24.23
C ILE A 42 1.96 35.67 24.67
N LEU A 43 1.03 36.22 25.43
CA LEU A 43 1.12 37.62 25.87
C LEU A 43 2.39 37.93 26.66
N PRO A 44 2.85 37.10 27.60
CA PRO A 44 4.13 37.32 28.30
C PRO A 44 5.32 37.36 27.34
N ARG A 45 5.41 36.43 26.35
CA ARG A 45 6.50 36.40 25.36
C ARG A 45 6.52 37.60 24.40
N ILE A 46 5.33 38.20 24.15
CA ILE A 46 5.31 39.49 23.40
C ILE A 46 5.83 40.65 24.31
N SER A 47 5.46 40.63 25.59
CA SER A 47 5.76 41.72 26.52
C SER A 47 7.20 41.76 27.00
N TYR A 48 7.79 40.59 27.25
CA TYR A 48 9.11 40.46 27.86
C TYR A 48 9.98 39.50 27.06
N THR A 49 11.27 39.81 26.97
CA THR A 49 12.28 38.88 26.45
C THR A 49 12.81 38.10 27.64
N VAL A 50 12.53 36.82 27.71
CA VAL A 50 13.11 35.89 28.66
C VAL A 50 14.35 35.26 28.03
N LYS A 51 15.38 35.05 28.83
CA LYS A 51 16.57 34.36 28.33
C LYS A 51 16.20 32.94 27.94
N ASP A 52 16.69 32.48 26.82
CA ASP A 52 16.47 31.14 26.25
C ASP A 52 15.01 30.89 25.74
N GLU A 53 14.14 31.92 25.72
CA GLU A 53 12.82 31.89 25.09
C GLU A 53 12.81 32.71 23.79
N PRO A 54 11.94 32.34 22.80
CA PRO A 54 11.81 33.09 21.55
C PRO A 54 11.17 34.47 21.80
N GLN A 55 11.48 35.44 20.95
CA GLN A 55 10.77 36.71 20.91
C GLN A 55 9.49 36.56 20.09
N THR A 56 8.34 36.70 20.71
CA THR A 56 7.03 36.60 20.04
C THR A 56 6.61 37.93 19.41
N TYR A 57 6.04 37.87 18.23
CA TYR A 57 5.39 38.97 17.52
C TYR A 57 3.96 38.60 17.16
N CYS A 58 3.07 39.60 17.15
CA CYS A 58 1.70 39.42 16.70
C CYS A 58 1.31 40.47 15.66
N THR A 59 0.57 40.09 14.64
CA THR A 59 -0.03 41.02 13.69
C THR A 59 -1.54 40.79 13.63
N LEU A 60 -2.32 41.82 13.82
CA LEU A 60 -3.78 41.77 13.71
C LEU A 60 -4.25 42.41 12.40
N VAL A 61 -5.36 41.90 11.87
CA VAL A 61 -6.09 42.48 10.74
C VAL A 61 -7.42 43.01 11.22
N LEU A 62 -7.69 44.30 10.93
CA LEU A 62 -8.94 44.95 11.21
C LEU A 62 -9.72 45.25 9.93
N ASP A 63 -11.05 45.18 10.03
CA ASP A 63 -11.99 45.64 8.99
C ASP A 63 -12.10 47.19 8.98
N GLU A 64 -12.96 47.74 8.13
CA GLU A 64 -13.23 49.17 8.05
C GLU A 64 -13.86 49.74 9.33
N ASN A 65 -14.56 48.90 10.07
CA ASN A 65 -15.20 49.24 11.34
C ASN A 65 -14.28 49.02 12.57
N LYS A 66 -12.99 48.74 12.33
CA LYS A 66 -11.99 48.44 13.33
C LYS A 66 -12.23 47.13 14.13
N ASN A 67 -13.07 46.22 13.63
CA ASN A 67 -13.22 44.91 14.24
C ASN A 67 -12.04 44.01 13.81
N VAL A 68 -11.59 43.15 14.73
CA VAL A 68 -10.57 42.16 14.43
C VAL A 68 -11.17 41.06 13.57
N ILE A 69 -10.58 40.83 12.38
CA ILE A 69 -10.99 39.81 11.39
C ILE A 69 -9.93 38.76 11.13
N GLY A 70 -8.76 38.84 11.76
CA GLY A 70 -7.68 37.88 11.65
C GLY A 70 -6.44 38.28 12.42
N GLY A 71 -5.52 37.35 12.54
CA GLY A 71 -4.22 37.60 13.16
C GLY A 71 -3.20 36.50 12.84
N LEU A 72 -1.93 36.85 13.06
CA LEU A 72 -0.77 35.99 12.94
C LEU A 72 0.08 36.13 14.21
N VAL A 73 0.56 35.00 14.73
CA VAL A 73 1.55 34.96 15.82
C VAL A 73 2.78 34.22 15.32
N ALA A 74 3.96 34.77 15.59
CA ALA A 74 5.23 34.19 15.17
C ALA A 74 6.30 34.36 16.25
N ASP A 75 7.13 33.33 16.38
CA ASP A 75 8.27 33.27 17.30
C ASP A 75 9.60 33.40 16.56
N TRP A 76 10.45 34.29 17.05
CA TRP A 76 11.77 34.55 16.52
C TRP A 76 12.83 33.93 17.42
N TYR A 77 13.58 32.98 16.90
CA TYR A 77 14.71 32.31 17.55
C TYR A 77 16.01 32.98 17.11
N SER A 78 16.52 33.90 17.92
CA SER A 78 17.65 34.76 17.57
C SER A 78 18.96 33.97 17.41
N ASP A 79 19.12 32.84 18.10
CA ASP A 79 20.35 32.07 18.15
C ASP A 79 20.57 31.28 16.85
N CYS A 80 19.51 30.81 16.22
CA CYS A 80 19.54 30.09 14.93
C CYS A 80 19.01 30.93 13.76
N GLU A 81 18.69 32.23 13.98
CA GLU A 81 18.17 33.16 12.97
C GLU A 81 16.95 32.60 12.21
N SER A 82 16.07 31.95 12.94
CA SER A 82 14.89 31.26 12.40
C SER A 82 13.59 31.87 12.94
N LEU A 83 12.60 31.98 12.08
CA LEU A 83 11.25 32.42 12.39
C LEU A 83 10.30 31.24 12.31
N GLU A 84 9.43 31.08 13.27
CA GLU A 84 8.33 30.13 13.24
C GLU A 84 7.00 30.87 13.19
N ILE A 85 6.15 30.52 12.24
CA ILE A 85 4.77 30.99 12.20
C ILE A 85 3.93 29.97 12.98
N ILE A 86 3.62 30.32 14.24
CA ILE A 86 2.90 29.41 15.14
C ILE A 86 1.42 29.38 14.78
N TYR A 87 0.81 30.56 14.61
CA TYR A 87 -0.63 30.68 14.35
C TYR A 87 -0.91 31.71 13.28
N ILE A 88 -1.79 31.35 12.34
CA ILE A 88 -2.42 32.28 11.41
C ILE A 88 -3.90 31.93 11.27
N ALA A 89 -4.78 32.89 11.54
CA ALA A 89 -6.22 32.68 11.44
C ALA A 89 -6.91 33.90 10.85
N ILE A 90 -7.88 33.63 9.95
CA ILE A 90 -8.81 34.62 9.38
C ILE A 90 -10.22 34.17 9.69
N SER A 91 -11.09 35.09 10.07
CA SER A 91 -12.51 34.85 10.29
C SER A 91 -13.14 34.15 9.08
N PRO A 92 -13.94 33.06 9.27
CA PRO A 92 -14.46 32.23 8.18
C PRO A 92 -15.15 33.02 7.05
N ASP A 93 -15.92 34.06 7.42
CA ASP A 93 -16.65 34.93 6.49
C ASP A 93 -15.72 35.83 5.63
N LYS A 94 -14.47 35.97 6.02
CA LYS A 94 -13.45 36.81 5.35
C LYS A 94 -12.38 35.99 4.63
N ARG A 95 -12.44 34.66 4.68
CA ARG A 95 -11.50 33.78 3.96
C ARG A 95 -11.65 33.92 2.45
N ARG A 96 -10.66 33.43 1.69
CA ARG A 96 -10.61 33.41 0.20
C ARG A 96 -10.55 34.78 -0.48
N ASN A 97 -10.34 35.86 0.26
CA ASN A 97 -10.20 37.22 -0.25
C ASN A 97 -8.75 37.70 -0.30
N GLY A 98 -7.76 36.81 -0.22
CA GLY A 98 -6.33 37.16 -0.24
C GLY A 98 -5.81 37.77 1.07
N ILE A 99 -6.64 37.95 2.10
CA ILE A 99 -6.27 38.60 3.36
C ILE A 99 -5.14 37.83 4.06
N GLY A 100 -5.20 36.49 4.07
CA GLY A 100 -4.17 35.64 4.71
C GLY A 100 -2.78 35.82 4.09
N SER A 101 -2.67 35.86 2.77
CA SER A 101 -1.38 36.07 2.10
C SER A 101 -0.83 37.48 2.32
N CYS A 102 -1.70 38.49 2.36
CA CYS A 102 -1.32 39.85 2.69
C CYS A 102 -0.86 39.96 4.15
N LEU A 103 -1.55 39.31 5.07
CA LEU A 103 -1.20 39.26 6.50
C LEU A 103 0.17 38.61 6.69
N LEU A 104 0.39 37.43 6.08
CA LEU A 104 1.67 36.72 6.17
C LEU A 104 2.82 37.60 5.65
N LYS A 105 2.68 38.15 4.44
CA LYS A 105 3.69 39.01 3.85
C LYS A 105 4.00 40.22 4.71
N TYR A 106 2.97 40.95 5.14
CA TYR A 106 3.12 42.13 5.97
C TYR A 106 3.82 41.78 7.29
N SER A 107 3.41 40.69 7.97
CA SER A 107 4.03 40.26 9.22
C SER A 107 5.50 39.93 9.07
N ILE A 108 5.86 39.14 8.06
CA ILE A 108 7.26 38.79 7.78
C ILE A 108 8.10 40.04 7.51
N ASP A 109 7.58 41.00 6.73
CA ASP A 109 8.29 42.22 6.42
C ASP A 109 8.51 43.07 7.68
N GLN A 110 7.51 43.23 8.56
CA GLN A 110 7.64 43.95 9.82
C GLN A 110 8.60 43.27 10.81
N ILE A 111 8.54 41.93 10.92
CA ILE A 111 9.48 41.17 11.76
C ILE A 111 10.89 41.32 11.21
N ARG A 112 11.07 41.24 9.89
CA ARG A 112 12.38 41.45 9.23
C ARG A 112 12.98 42.86 9.53
N GLU A 113 12.15 43.88 9.50
CA GLU A 113 12.56 45.24 9.89
C GLU A 113 12.91 45.29 11.39
N SER A 114 12.22 44.59 12.24
CA SER A 114 12.49 44.56 13.67
C SER A 114 13.82 43.87 13.98
N VAL A 115 14.05 42.65 13.44
CA VAL A 115 15.29 41.87 13.70
C VAL A 115 16.51 42.53 13.04
N ALA A 116 16.34 43.25 11.92
CA ALA A 116 17.42 44.00 11.28
C ALA A 116 17.98 45.11 12.16
N LYS A 117 17.19 45.70 13.07
CA LYS A 117 17.67 46.67 14.06
C LYS A 117 18.69 46.07 15.04
N GLU A 118 18.65 44.72 15.22
CA GLU A 118 19.58 43.94 16.03
C GLU A 118 20.72 43.33 15.21
N PHE A 119 20.91 43.78 13.94
CA PHE A 119 21.89 43.25 12.99
C PHE A 119 21.71 41.76 12.69
N LYS A 120 20.48 41.23 12.77
CA LYS A 120 20.10 39.85 12.47
C LYS A 120 19.33 39.78 11.15
N ILE A 121 19.28 38.56 10.58
CA ILE A 121 18.52 38.29 9.35
C ILE A 121 17.67 37.03 9.56
N ILE A 122 16.50 37.00 8.96
CA ILE A 122 15.69 35.77 8.93
C ILE A 122 16.26 34.85 7.85
N LYS A 123 16.90 33.75 8.26
CA LYS A 123 17.43 32.72 7.35
C LYS A 123 16.38 31.70 6.96
N HIS A 124 15.57 31.29 7.90
CA HIS A 124 14.58 30.23 7.69
C HIS A 124 13.25 30.65 8.31
N ILE A 125 12.16 30.22 7.65
CA ILE A 125 10.80 30.40 8.17
C ILE A 125 10.16 29.01 8.23
N PHE A 126 9.80 28.58 9.42
CA PHE A 126 9.17 27.29 9.68
C PHE A 126 7.70 27.42 10.00
N ILE A 127 6.93 26.40 9.73
CA ILE A 127 5.52 26.26 10.06
C ILE A 127 5.22 24.81 10.44
N GLU A 128 4.31 24.62 11.37
CA GLU A 128 3.74 23.33 11.74
C GLU A 128 2.36 23.20 11.09
N VAL A 129 2.10 22.05 10.46
CA VAL A 129 0.86 21.81 9.73
C VAL A 129 0.34 20.41 10.02
N ASP A 130 -0.96 20.31 10.35
CA ASP A 130 -1.60 19.00 10.54
C ASP A 130 -1.47 18.12 9.31
N ILE A 131 -1.20 16.83 9.56
CA ILE A 131 -1.26 15.80 8.54
C ILE A 131 -2.73 15.46 8.29
N PRO A 132 -3.26 15.61 7.06
CA PRO A 132 -4.62 15.21 6.73
C PRO A 132 -4.84 13.71 6.91
N ASP A 133 -6.11 13.34 7.12
CA ASP A 133 -6.57 11.94 7.20
C ASP A 133 -5.96 11.10 8.35
N LEU A 134 -5.20 11.71 9.25
CA LEU A 134 -4.88 11.03 10.50
C LEU A 134 -6.05 11.17 11.50
N PRO A 135 -6.46 10.07 12.15
CA PRO A 135 -7.52 10.13 13.13
C PRO A 135 -7.11 11.07 14.25
N LYS A 136 -7.86 12.15 14.40
CA LYS A 136 -7.76 13.00 15.59
C LYS A 136 -8.61 12.36 16.68
N ASP A 137 -8.02 12.10 17.82
CA ASP A 137 -8.73 11.60 19.01
C ASP A 137 -9.76 12.60 19.57
N SER A 138 -9.88 13.77 18.96
CA SER A 138 -10.76 14.83 19.42
C SER A 138 -12.11 14.85 18.71
N THR A 139 -13.16 14.75 19.46
CA THR A 139 -14.58 14.85 19.07
C THR A 139 -15.04 16.25 18.66
N SER A 140 -14.13 17.18 18.40
CA SER A 140 -14.46 18.59 18.12
C SER A 140 -14.41 18.92 16.63
N SER A 141 -15.43 18.54 15.88
CA SER A 141 -15.73 19.16 14.59
C SER A 141 -16.37 20.55 14.84
N SER A 142 -15.58 21.60 15.05
CA SER A 142 -16.12 22.94 15.01
C SER A 142 -16.24 23.39 13.56
N GLU A 143 -17.38 23.94 13.17
CA GLU A 143 -17.67 24.47 11.82
C GLU A 143 -16.64 25.54 11.36
N ASN A 144 -15.84 26.07 12.28
CA ASN A 144 -14.89 27.15 12.04
C ASN A 144 -13.47 26.70 11.73
N VAL A 145 -13.15 25.41 11.88
CA VAL A 145 -11.82 24.86 11.56
C VAL A 145 -11.67 24.70 10.05
N MET A 146 -10.57 25.19 9.50
CA MET A 146 -10.24 24.94 8.09
C MET A 146 -9.86 23.47 7.93
N ASP A 147 -10.41 22.82 6.90
CA ASP A 147 -10.03 21.45 6.54
C ASP A 147 -8.51 21.31 6.38
N PRO A 148 -7.87 20.31 7.00
CA PRO A 148 -6.41 20.14 6.93
C PRO A 148 -5.87 20.10 5.49
N THR A 149 -6.61 19.51 4.56
CA THR A 149 -6.25 19.43 3.13
C THR A 149 -6.27 20.83 2.48
N GLU A 150 -7.29 21.63 2.80
CA GLU A 150 -7.38 23.02 2.32
C GLU A 150 -6.25 23.86 2.93
N ARG A 151 -5.90 23.65 4.21
CA ARG A 151 -4.82 24.34 4.91
C ARG A 151 -3.46 24.08 4.22
N ILE A 152 -3.14 22.81 3.92
CA ILE A 152 -1.91 22.46 3.18
C ILE A 152 -1.90 23.13 1.82
N SER A 153 -3.02 23.12 1.08
CA SER A 153 -3.08 23.76 -0.25
C SER A 153 -2.81 25.26 -0.20
N VAL A 154 -3.14 25.92 0.92
CA VAL A 154 -2.80 27.35 1.12
C VAL A 154 -1.29 27.52 1.30
N TRP A 155 -0.68 26.71 2.17
CA TRP A 155 0.76 26.77 2.43
C TRP A 155 1.59 26.45 1.20
N GLU A 156 1.20 25.45 0.41
CA GLU A 156 1.85 25.12 -0.87
C GLU A 156 1.80 26.30 -1.86
N LYS A 157 0.64 26.96 -1.97
CA LYS A 157 0.51 28.17 -2.82
C LYS A 157 1.41 29.30 -2.36
N TRP A 158 1.76 29.34 -1.08
CA TRP A 158 2.71 30.32 -0.52
C TRP A 158 4.17 29.87 -0.62
N GLY A 159 4.43 28.69 -1.25
CA GLY A 159 5.76 28.16 -1.52
C GLY A 159 6.35 27.33 -0.39
N ALA A 160 5.53 26.88 0.57
CA ALA A 160 6.01 25.98 1.62
C ALA A 160 6.37 24.61 1.07
N LYS A 161 7.48 24.04 1.53
CA LYS A 161 7.93 22.69 1.25
C LYS A 161 8.10 21.90 2.54
N ARG A 162 7.83 20.60 2.48
CA ARG A 162 7.95 19.71 3.61
C ARG A 162 9.42 19.37 3.91
N ILE A 163 9.74 19.27 5.18
CA ILE A 163 11.00 18.70 5.66
C ILE A 163 10.75 17.20 5.90
N PRO A 164 11.50 16.28 5.23
CA PRO A 164 11.24 14.83 5.29
C PRO A 164 11.81 14.21 6.57
N ILE A 165 11.21 14.53 7.71
CA ILE A 165 11.49 13.92 9.02
C ILE A 165 10.18 13.47 9.68
N ASN A 166 10.23 12.55 10.62
CA ASN A 166 9.10 12.19 11.47
C ASN A 166 8.96 13.22 12.58
N TYR A 167 8.30 14.35 12.24
CA TYR A 167 8.19 15.49 13.14
C TYR A 167 7.26 15.18 14.32
N ILE A 168 7.69 15.58 15.52
CA ILE A 168 6.92 15.52 16.76
C ILE A 168 6.99 16.91 17.40
N GLN A 169 5.83 17.57 17.57
CA GLN A 169 5.75 18.80 18.34
C GLN A 169 5.89 18.45 19.83
N PRO A 170 6.79 19.09 20.57
CA PRO A 170 6.89 18.87 22.00
C PRO A 170 5.63 19.33 22.73
N SER A 171 5.48 18.92 23.98
CA SER A 171 4.40 19.41 24.84
C SER A 171 4.48 20.94 25.00
N LEU A 172 3.44 21.65 24.61
CA LEU A 172 3.40 23.13 24.66
C LEU A 172 3.35 23.70 26.09
N SER A 173 3.01 22.88 27.07
CA SER A 173 3.06 23.26 28.49
C SER A 173 2.95 22.03 29.40
N ALA A 174 3.22 22.22 30.70
CA ALA A 174 3.11 21.14 31.67
C ALA A 174 1.68 20.56 31.70
N GLY A 175 1.59 19.24 31.51
CA GLY A 175 0.31 18.49 31.50
C GLY A 175 -0.32 18.30 30.13
N LYS A 176 0.24 18.84 29.04
CA LYS A 176 -0.15 18.53 27.66
C LYS A 176 0.68 17.38 27.11
N ALA A 177 0.14 16.68 26.13
CA ALA A 177 0.85 15.60 25.42
C ALA A 177 1.62 16.14 24.22
N PRO A 178 2.76 15.53 23.82
CA PRO A 178 3.39 15.81 22.54
C PRO A 178 2.45 15.45 21.37
N VAL A 179 2.56 16.17 20.25
CA VAL A 179 1.71 15.98 19.08
C VAL A 179 2.52 15.37 17.94
N SER A 180 2.08 14.19 17.43
CA SER A 180 2.79 13.42 16.38
C SER A 180 2.08 13.41 15.02
N HIS A 181 0.94 14.09 14.91
CA HIS A 181 0.17 14.17 13.65
C HIS A 181 0.37 15.49 12.91
N MET A 182 1.51 16.14 13.11
CA MET A 182 1.95 17.33 12.40
C MET A 182 3.15 17.04 11.51
N MET A 183 3.34 17.88 10.51
CA MET A 183 4.55 17.93 9.69
C MET A 183 5.20 19.29 9.83
N LEU A 184 6.51 19.32 9.78
CA LEU A 184 7.29 20.57 9.72
C LEU A 184 7.51 20.95 8.26
N MET A 185 7.17 22.19 7.91
CA MET A 185 7.38 22.74 6.57
C MET A 185 8.26 24.00 6.65
N ARG A 186 8.92 24.31 5.54
CA ARG A 186 9.71 25.54 5.38
C ARG A 186 9.10 26.44 4.30
N LEU A 187 8.93 27.70 4.63
CA LEU A 187 8.64 28.78 3.65
C LEU A 187 9.93 29.40 3.13
N PRO A 188 9.95 29.93 1.88
CA PRO A 188 11.08 30.70 1.39
C PRO A 188 11.23 31.98 2.22
N ALA A 189 12.44 32.26 2.68
CA ALA A 189 12.70 33.47 3.46
C ALA A 189 12.71 34.74 2.56
N SER A 190 12.91 34.59 1.25
CA SER A 190 12.77 35.68 0.27
C SER A 190 12.16 35.16 -1.02
N GLN A 191 11.60 36.05 -1.85
CA GLN A 191 11.02 35.71 -3.16
C GLN A 191 12.04 35.20 -4.19
N THR A 192 13.32 35.45 -3.98
CA THR A 192 14.41 35.06 -4.88
C THR A 192 15.17 33.81 -4.41
N GLU A 193 14.85 33.30 -3.23
CA GLU A 193 15.50 32.12 -2.67
C GLU A 193 14.90 30.83 -3.24
N SER A 194 15.77 29.90 -3.66
CA SER A 194 15.32 28.52 -3.90
C SER A 194 14.96 27.84 -2.57
N ASN A 195 13.73 27.36 -2.47
CA ASN A 195 13.24 26.63 -1.29
C ASN A 195 13.39 25.12 -1.49
N ASP A 196 14.50 24.66 -2.09
CA ASP A 196 14.68 23.24 -2.42
C ASP A 196 15.51 22.48 -1.38
N THR A 197 16.35 23.19 -0.63
CA THR A 197 17.22 22.57 0.38
C THR A 197 17.34 23.40 1.64
N ILE A 198 17.63 22.74 2.76
CA ILE A 198 18.00 23.37 4.03
C ILE A 198 19.32 22.76 4.54
N PRO A 199 20.28 23.53 5.04
CA PRO A 199 21.47 23.00 5.70
C PRO A 199 21.09 22.16 6.93
N GLN A 200 21.67 20.97 7.01
CA GLN A 200 21.45 20.05 8.13
C GLN A 200 21.67 20.71 9.50
N LYS A 201 22.73 21.52 9.60
CA LYS A 201 23.07 22.24 10.82
C LYS A 201 21.95 23.20 11.24
N ASP A 202 21.46 24.01 10.29
CA ASP A 202 20.48 25.05 10.58
C ASP A 202 19.15 24.46 11.06
N LEU A 203 18.73 23.32 10.48
CA LEU A 203 17.55 22.62 10.96
C LEU A 203 17.73 22.04 12.37
N LYS A 204 18.92 21.47 12.66
CA LYS A 204 19.22 20.95 14.01
C LYS A 204 19.28 22.08 15.05
N ASP A 205 19.86 23.21 14.68
CA ASP A 205 19.96 24.36 15.56
C ASP A 205 18.57 24.94 15.84
N PHE A 206 17.70 25.01 14.83
CA PHE A 206 16.30 25.40 15.02
C PHE A 206 15.54 24.44 15.97
N LEU A 207 15.56 23.13 15.70
CA LEU A 207 14.84 22.16 16.53
C LEU A 207 15.31 22.18 17.97
N LYS A 208 16.60 22.34 18.22
CA LYS A 208 17.14 22.50 19.58
C LYS A 208 16.60 23.75 20.25
N SER A 209 16.72 24.91 19.61
CA SER A 209 16.22 26.18 20.15
C SER A 209 14.70 26.13 20.38
N PHE A 210 13.95 25.49 19.49
CA PHE A 210 12.51 25.30 19.63
C PHE A 210 12.17 24.44 20.84
N TYR A 211 12.81 23.28 21.01
CA TYR A 211 12.58 22.39 22.14
C TYR A 211 13.05 23.00 23.48
N GLU A 212 14.15 23.74 23.46
CA GLU A 212 14.65 24.47 24.64
C GLU A 212 13.68 25.58 25.06
N GLY A 213 13.13 26.32 24.09
CA GLY A 213 12.13 27.37 24.35
C GLY A 213 10.83 26.85 24.98
N LEU A 214 10.49 25.59 24.73
CA LEU A 214 9.35 24.90 25.35
C LEU A 214 9.76 24.03 26.55
N HIS A 215 10.96 24.21 27.07
CA HIS A 215 11.52 23.43 28.23
C HIS A 215 11.58 21.90 27.98
N ALA A 216 11.66 21.46 26.74
CA ALA A 216 11.71 20.05 26.31
C ALA A 216 13.07 19.62 25.75
N GLY A 217 14.14 20.32 26.03
CA GLY A 217 15.48 20.11 25.42
C GLY A 217 16.13 18.73 25.65
N ASN A 218 15.62 17.95 26.61
CA ASN A 218 16.08 16.56 26.89
C ASN A 218 15.04 15.51 26.45
N ASP A 219 14.16 15.82 25.51
CA ASP A 219 13.14 14.90 25.05
C ASP A 219 13.72 13.88 24.05
N SER A 220 13.41 12.60 24.25
CA SER A 220 13.81 11.51 23.36
C SER A 220 13.27 11.67 21.91
N ALA A 221 12.21 12.46 21.72
CA ALA A 221 11.67 12.80 20.42
C ALA A 221 12.63 13.69 19.62
N LEU A 222 13.29 14.64 20.29
CA LEU A 222 14.32 15.47 19.66
C LEU A 222 15.49 14.62 19.15
N ASP A 223 15.96 13.66 19.96
CA ASP A 223 17.05 12.77 19.57
C ASP A 223 16.68 11.97 18.33
N LYS A 224 15.48 11.40 18.24
CA LYS A 224 14.99 10.69 17.07
C LYS A 224 14.91 11.58 15.82
N MET A 225 14.40 12.80 15.94
CA MET A 225 14.38 13.75 14.81
C MET A 225 15.80 14.11 14.35
N ILE A 226 16.75 14.22 15.27
CA ILE A 226 18.18 14.45 14.93
C ILE A 226 18.76 13.24 14.20
N GLU A 227 18.37 12.00 14.56
CA GLU A 227 18.72 10.78 13.83
C GLU A 227 18.12 10.78 12.43
N ASP A 228 16.83 11.08 12.29
CA ASP A 228 16.13 11.21 10.98
C ASP A 228 16.88 12.22 10.08
N ILE A 229 17.24 13.39 10.63
CA ILE A 229 18.00 14.41 9.91
C ILE A 229 19.35 13.87 9.42
N ASN A 230 20.03 13.04 10.20
CA ASN A 230 21.28 12.42 9.79
C ASN A 230 21.08 11.43 8.63
N MET A 231 19.97 10.69 8.64
CA MET A 231 19.64 9.71 7.60
C MET A 231 19.28 10.38 6.27
N VAL A 232 18.48 11.45 6.30
CA VAL A 232 18.03 12.13 5.06
C VAL A 232 19.03 13.11 4.50
N SER A 233 20.05 13.49 5.26
CA SER A 233 21.03 14.49 4.86
C SER A 233 21.95 13.97 3.74
N ARG A 234 22.06 14.74 2.67
CA ARG A 234 23.02 14.50 1.58
C ARG A 234 23.96 15.70 1.47
N LEU A 235 25.26 15.46 1.53
CA LEU A 235 26.27 16.51 1.46
C LEU A 235 25.99 17.68 2.45
N ASN A 236 25.57 17.34 3.69
CA ASN A 236 25.18 18.29 4.73
C ASN A 236 23.94 19.17 4.42
N ASN A 237 23.15 18.81 3.42
CA ASN A 237 21.89 19.46 3.11
C ASN A 237 20.76 18.43 3.14
N ILE A 238 19.56 18.91 3.42
CA ILE A 238 18.32 18.15 3.35
C ILE A 238 17.54 18.66 2.16
N LEU A 239 17.14 17.74 1.29
CA LEU A 239 16.27 18.05 0.17
C LEU A 239 14.84 18.21 0.69
N LEU A 240 14.20 19.34 0.41
CA LEU A 240 12.83 19.60 0.79
C LEU A 240 11.86 18.97 -0.22
N GLU A 241 10.73 18.48 0.25
CA GLU A 241 9.76 17.76 -0.57
C GLU A 241 8.54 18.63 -0.88
N ASP A 242 8.09 18.57 -2.12
CA ASP A 242 6.78 19.09 -2.50
C ASP A 242 5.72 18.07 -2.04
N LEU A 243 4.67 18.52 -1.36
CA LEU A 243 3.54 17.67 -0.97
C LEU A 243 2.64 17.30 -2.14
N VAL A 244 2.72 18.06 -3.20
CA VAL A 244 2.03 17.80 -4.45
C VAL A 244 3.09 17.49 -5.50
N GLU A 245 3.43 16.23 -5.67
CA GLU A 245 4.07 15.82 -6.91
C GLU A 245 3.08 16.06 -8.05
N SER A 246 3.51 16.83 -9.04
CA SER A 246 2.77 16.93 -10.28
C SER A 246 2.90 15.60 -10.99
N PRO A 247 1.80 14.88 -11.26
CA PRO A 247 1.89 13.63 -11.99
C PRO A 247 2.56 13.89 -13.33
N SER A 248 3.46 12.97 -13.71
CA SER A 248 4.19 13.04 -14.96
C SER A 248 3.34 12.49 -16.11
N VAL A 249 2.38 11.63 -15.80
CA VAL A 249 1.64 10.84 -16.76
C VAL A 249 0.17 10.68 -16.39
N CYS A 250 -0.66 10.70 -17.42
CA CYS A 250 -2.09 10.39 -17.35
C CYS A 250 -2.33 9.01 -18.00
N ILE A 251 -3.00 8.13 -17.30
CA ILE A 251 -3.34 6.78 -17.75
C ILE A 251 -4.84 6.75 -18.03
N SER A 252 -5.23 6.74 -19.30
CA SER A 252 -6.62 6.88 -19.74
C SER A 252 -7.31 5.55 -20.04
N ASP A 253 -6.56 4.53 -20.41
CA ASP A 253 -7.11 3.19 -20.63
C ASP A 253 -6.17 2.16 -19.99
N SER A 254 -6.65 1.61 -18.90
CA SER A 254 -5.88 0.66 -18.11
C SER A 254 -6.82 -0.25 -17.35
N SER A 255 -6.37 -1.41 -16.94
CA SER A 255 -7.11 -2.26 -16.02
C SER A 255 -6.19 -2.83 -14.93
N VAL A 256 -6.75 -2.93 -13.74
CA VAL A 256 -6.14 -3.60 -12.60
C VAL A 256 -6.99 -4.81 -12.27
N THR A 257 -6.42 -6.00 -12.31
CA THR A 257 -7.13 -7.24 -11.96
C THR A 257 -6.50 -7.87 -10.74
N SER A 258 -7.30 -8.06 -9.69
CA SER A 258 -6.93 -8.76 -8.47
C SER A 258 -7.53 -10.16 -8.45
N HIS A 259 -6.79 -11.13 -7.90
CA HIS A 259 -7.19 -12.51 -7.80
C HIS A 259 -7.47 -12.88 -6.34
N PHE A 260 -8.61 -13.53 -6.10
CA PHE A 260 -9.04 -13.96 -4.78
C PHE A 260 -9.32 -15.46 -4.79
N GLN A 261 -8.63 -16.19 -3.94
CA GLN A 261 -8.97 -17.60 -3.69
C GLN A 261 -10.25 -17.68 -2.87
N ILE A 262 -11.19 -18.51 -3.28
CA ILE A 262 -12.40 -18.75 -2.53
C ILE A 262 -12.34 -20.17 -1.95
N LYS A 263 -12.14 -20.27 -0.64
CA LYS A 263 -12.19 -21.54 0.08
C LYS A 263 -13.64 -21.98 0.25
N ALA A 264 -14.16 -22.72 -0.71
CA ALA A 264 -15.50 -23.25 -0.63
C ALA A 264 -15.46 -24.78 -0.62
N LYS A 265 -15.68 -25.39 0.52
CA LYS A 265 -15.92 -26.84 0.61
C LYS A 265 -17.29 -27.28 0.09
N THR A 266 -18.21 -26.39 -0.18
CA THR A 266 -19.55 -26.64 -0.70
C THR A 266 -19.87 -25.63 -1.75
N GLY A 267 -20.22 -26.11 -2.93
CA GLY A 267 -20.42 -25.40 -4.19
C GLY A 267 -20.89 -23.98 -4.04
N ILE A 268 -20.10 -23.05 -4.62
CA ILE A 268 -20.51 -21.67 -4.81
C ILE A 268 -21.71 -21.74 -5.76
N LYS A 269 -22.86 -21.27 -5.31
CA LYS A 269 -23.99 -21.02 -6.21
C LYS A 269 -23.60 -19.81 -7.08
N LEU A 270 -23.06 -20.09 -8.28
CA LEU A 270 -22.86 -19.04 -9.27
C LEU A 270 -24.22 -18.46 -9.63
N PRO A 271 -24.36 -17.12 -9.71
CA PRO A 271 -25.59 -16.51 -10.20
C PRO A 271 -25.96 -17.12 -11.55
N GLU A 272 -27.21 -17.51 -11.75
CA GLU A 272 -27.68 -18.09 -13.01
C GLU A 272 -27.70 -17.10 -14.16
N THR A 273 -27.79 -15.81 -13.86
CA THR A 273 -27.84 -14.72 -14.82
C THR A 273 -26.44 -14.30 -15.23
N CYS A 274 -25.95 -14.84 -16.34
CA CYS A 274 -24.93 -14.18 -17.13
C CYS A 274 -25.56 -12.92 -17.75
N ILE A 275 -24.85 -11.78 -17.70
CA ILE A 275 -25.25 -10.56 -18.39
C ILE A 275 -25.25 -10.84 -19.90
N ASP A 276 -26.20 -10.30 -20.66
CA ASP A 276 -26.16 -10.28 -22.11
C ASP A 276 -24.94 -9.48 -22.58
N PHE A 277 -23.91 -10.21 -23.03
CA PHE A 277 -22.72 -9.62 -23.62
C PHE A 277 -22.96 -9.34 -25.10
N ASN A 278 -22.31 -8.29 -25.61
CA ASN A 278 -22.23 -8.10 -27.04
C ASN A 278 -21.40 -9.26 -27.65
N SER A 279 -21.47 -9.45 -28.98
CA SER A 279 -20.82 -10.55 -29.69
C SER A 279 -19.32 -10.66 -29.42
N TYR A 280 -18.65 -9.54 -29.20
CA TYR A 280 -17.22 -9.47 -28.95
C TYR A 280 -16.82 -10.04 -27.57
N GLU A 281 -17.62 -9.75 -26.54
CA GLU A 281 -17.41 -10.32 -25.20
C GLU A 281 -17.65 -11.82 -25.19
N CYS A 282 -18.59 -12.32 -26.01
CA CYS A 282 -18.76 -13.75 -26.21
C CYS A 282 -17.55 -14.40 -26.86
N ASP A 283 -16.92 -13.77 -27.86
CA ASP A 283 -15.70 -14.29 -28.50
C ASP A 283 -14.53 -14.31 -27.53
N LEU A 284 -14.40 -13.28 -26.70
CA LEU A 284 -13.41 -13.23 -25.64
C LEU A 284 -13.60 -14.36 -24.63
N MET A 285 -14.83 -14.60 -24.17
CA MET A 285 -15.13 -15.67 -23.25
C MET A 285 -14.93 -17.05 -23.91
N ASN A 286 -15.22 -17.19 -25.20
CA ASN A 286 -14.91 -18.38 -25.98
C ASN A 286 -13.40 -18.63 -26.05
N TYR A 287 -12.58 -17.58 -26.27
CA TYR A 287 -11.13 -17.70 -26.25
C TYR A 287 -10.62 -18.15 -24.89
N ILE A 288 -11.09 -17.53 -23.80
CA ILE A 288 -10.69 -17.89 -22.43
C ILE A 288 -11.10 -19.34 -22.11
N ASN A 289 -12.24 -19.80 -22.59
CA ASN A 289 -12.82 -21.11 -22.31
C ASN A 289 -12.53 -22.18 -23.39
N GLN A 290 -11.50 -22.03 -24.20
CA GLN A 290 -11.11 -23.03 -25.20
C GLN A 290 -10.99 -24.43 -24.57
N LYS A 291 -11.30 -25.45 -25.39
CA LYS A 291 -11.47 -26.84 -24.93
C LYS A 291 -10.27 -27.43 -24.16
N ASN A 292 -9.08 -26.94 -24.44
CA ASN A 292 -7.84 -27.43 -23.82
C ASN A 292 -7.39 -26.62 -22.61
N ARG A 293 -8.17 -25.64 -22.16
CA ARG A 293 -7.81 -24.86 -20.99
C ARG A 293 -8.08 -25.64 -19.69
N PRO A 294 -7.17 -25.52 -18.70
CA PRO A 294 -7.30 -26.28 -17.43
C PRO A 294 -8.36 -25.71 -16.50
N PHE A 295 -8.94 -24.59 -16.84
CA PHE A 295 -9.99 -23.92 -16.09
C PHE A 295 -11.02 -23.26 -17.02
N LYS A 296 -12.22 -23.03 -16.50
CA LYS A 296 -13.30 -22.30 -17.16
C LYS A 296 -13.58 -21.04 -16.37
N THR A 297 -13.64 -19.91 -17.08
CA THR A 297 -13.93 -18.60 -16.51
C THR A 297 -15.37 -18.21 -16.87
N LYS A 298 -16.10 -17.73 -15.87
CA LYS A 298 -17.47 -17.24 -16.03
C LYS A 298 -17.54 -15.81 -15.52
N LEU A 299 -18.10 -14.92 -16.32
CA LEU A 299 -18.35 -13.55 -15.89
C LEU A 299 -19.61 -13.53 -15.02
N VAL A 300 -19.50 -12.89 -13.88
CA VAL A 300 -20.57 -12.84 -12.88
C VAL A 300 -21.32 -11.51 -12.96
N LYS A 301 -20.60 -10.39 -13.03
CA LYS A 301 -21.19 -9.05 -13.00
C LYS A 301 -20.30 -8.03 -13.70
N LEU A 302 -20.95 -7.08 -14.35
CA LEU A 302 -20.36 -5.83 -14.86
C LEU A 302 -21.06 -4.67 -14.16
N LEU A 303 -20.29 -3.76 -13.59
CA LEU A 303 -20.76 -2.51 -12.97
C LEU A 303 -20.04 -1.37 -13.69
N THR A 304 -20.79 -0.38 -14.15
CA THR A 304 -20.25 0.78 -14.89
C THR A 304 -20.40 2.05 -14.08
N ASP A 305 -19.51 2.99 -14.32
CA ASP A 305 -19.53 4.33 -13.72
C ASP A 305 -19.59 4.31 -12.18
N ILE A 306 -18.86 3.38 -11.57
CA ILE A 306 -18.81 3.25 -10.12
C ILE A 306 -17.79 4.26 -9.56
N PRO A 307 -18.21 5.18 -8.66
CA PRO A 307 -17.28 6.08 -8.01
C PRO A 307 -16.26 5.32 -7.17
N LEU A 308 -14.98 5.53 -7.49
CA LEU A 308 -13.83 5.07 -6.73
C LEU A 308 -13.42 6.19 -5.77
N VAL A 309 -13.53 5.92 -4.47
CA VAL A 309 -13.19 6.86 -3.40
C VAL A 309 -11.80 6.50 -2.90
N MET A 310 -10.87 7.42 -3.05
CA MET A 310 -9.50 7.32 -2.55
C MET A 310 -9.24 8.39 -1.49
N PRO A 311 -8.40 8.13 -0.49
CA PRO A 311 -8.02 9.15 0.49
C PRO A 311 -7.34 10.33 -0.22
N SER A 312 -7.55 11.54 0.30
CA SER A 312 -6.93 12.75 -0.25
C SER A 312 -5.41 12.74 -0.12
N PHE A 313 -4.91 12.04 0.88
CA PHE A 313 -3.49 11.86 1.15
C PHE A 313 -3.16 10.39 1.33
N TYR A 314 -1.99 10.01 0.86
CA TYR A 314 -1.40 8.71 1.07
C TYR A 314 -0.07 8.85 1.79
N LYS A 315 0.17 7.99 2.77
CA LYS A 315 1.47 7.89 3.45
C LYS A 315 2.17 6.58 3.08
N TYR A 316 3.47 6.64 2.88
CA TYR A 316 4.31 5.45 2.81
C TYR A 316 5.58 5.69 3.62
N THR A 317 6.23 4.62 4.06
CA THR A 317 7.47 4.71 4.83
C THR A 317 8.63 4.20 3.98
N SER A 318 9.65 5.03 3.80
CA SER A 318 10.90 4.66 3.14
C SER A 318 12.06 5.02 4.07
N GLU A 319 12.99 4.08 4.29
CA GLU A 319 14.16 4.26 5.16
C GLU A 319 13.80 4.73 6.60
N GLY A 320 12.63 4.30 7.11
CA GLY A 320 12.15 4.68 8.44
C GLY A 320 11.43 6.03 8.52
N ILE A 321 11.36 6.78 7.40
CA ILE A 321 10.73 8.09 7.32
C ILE A 321 9.39 7.99 6.62
N THR A 322 8.38 8.64 7.16
CA THR A 322 7.04 8.68 6.59
C THR A 322 6.93 9.83 5.60
N HIS A 323 6.58 9.50 4.36
CA HIS A 323 6.32 10.43 3.28
C HIS A 323 4.83 10.53 3.01
N TYR A 324 4.39 11.67 2.47
CA TYR A 324 2.99 11.95 2.21
C TYR A 324 2.81 12.40 0.77
N TYR A 325 1.81 11.83 0.09
CA TYR A 325 1.41 12.23 -1.26
C TYR A 325 -0.05 12.63 -1.25
N ARG A 326 -0.36 13.61 -2.06
CA ARG A 326 -1.73 14.04 -2.30
C ARG A 326 -2.26 13.38 -3.56
N THR A 327 -3.36 12.65 -3.43
CA THR A 327 -4.12 12.17 -4.59
C THR A 327 -4.86 13.33 -5.23
N ARG A 328 -4.84 13.43 -6.56
CA ARG A 328 -5.48 14.55 -7.27
C ARG A 328 -6.96 14.37 -7.49
N SER A 329 -7.44 13.16 -7.48
CA SER A 329 -8.79 12.83 -7.89
C SER A 329 -9.66 12.55 -6.68
N LYS A 330 -10.62 13.45 -6.40
CA LYS A 330 -11.57 13.26 -5.30
C LYS A 330 -12.58 12.14 -5.59
N GLU A 331 -12.99 11.97 -6.82
CA GLU A 331 -13.88 10.89 -7.28
C GLU A 331 -13.49 10.50 -8.71
N LEU A 332 -13.02 9.27 -8.85
CA LEU A 332 -12.74 8.66 -10.14
C LEU A 332 -13.90 7.73 -10.49
N LEU A 333 -14.42 7.82 -11.69
CA LEU A 333 -15.39 6.86 -12.18
C LEU A 333 -14.67 5.65 -12.74
N SER A 334 -15.09 4.48 -12.32
CA SER A 334 -14.51 3.21 -12.73
C SER A 334 -15.56 2.20 -13.15
N ASP A 335 -15.20 1.35 -14.09
CA ASP A 335 -15.98 0.17 -14.44
C ASP A 335 -15.34 -1.06 -13.77
N ILE A 336 -16.19 -1.93 -13.22
CA ILE A 336 -15.77 -3.10 -12.46
C ILE A 336 -16.35 -4.32 -13.12
N SER A 337 -15.52 -5.29 -13.50
CA SER A 337 -15.97 -6.62 -13.89
C SER A 337 -15.57 -7.66 -12.83
N VAL A 338 -16.51 -8.56 -12.55
CA VAL A 338 -16.29 -9.67 -11.63
C VAL A 338 -16.46 -10.97 -12.39
N SER A 339 -15.42 -11.80 -12.38
CA SER A 339 -15.45 -13.13 -12.99
C SER A 339 -14.93 -14.21 -12.03
N ILE A 340 -15.28 -15.45 -12.31
CA ILE A 340 -14.82 -16.62 -11.55
C ILE A 340 -14.20 -17.63 -12.49
N SER A 341 -13.03 -18.15 -12.11
CA SER A 341 -12.36 -19.23 -12.80
C SER A 341 -12.39 -20.49 -11.94
N CYS A 342 -12.95 -21.57 -12.50
CA CYS A 342 -13.00 -22.88 -11.87
C CYS A 342 -12.11 -23.87 -12.63
N PRO A 343 -11.37 -24.76 -11.95
CA PRO A 343 -10.64 -25.84 -12.61
C PRO A 343 -11.59 -26.71 -13.43
N ALA A 344 -11.15 -27.13 -14.64
CA ALA A 344 -12.03 -27.85 -15.56
C ALA A 344 -12.30 -29.30 -15.14
N ASP A 345 -11.36 -29.94 -14.46
CA ASP A 345 -11.36 -31.40 -14.23
C ASP A 345 -11.14 -31.81 -12.77
N THR A 346 -11.10 -30.86 -11.81
CA THR A 346 -10.81 -31.19 -10.42
C THR A 346 -11.72 -30.44 -9.44
N ASP A 347 -12.57 -31.18 -8.75
CA ASP A 347 -13.33 -30.68 -7.57
C ASP A 347 -12.44 -30.39 -6.34
N ASN A 348 -11.11 -30.51 -6.51
CA ASN A 348 -10.14 -30.49 -5.41
C ASN A 348 -9.36 -29.19 -5.28
N ILE A 349 -9.50 -28.28 -6.24
CA ILE A 349 -8.82 -26.96 -6.23
C ILE A 349 -9.87 -25.88 -6.07
N ASP A 350 -9.64 -24.98 -5.13
CA ASP A 350 -10.56 -23.88 -4.87
C ASP A 350 -10.62 -22.91 -6.07
N PRO A 351 -11.81 -22.40 -6.41
CA PRO A 351 -11.98 -21.44 -7.48
C PRO A 351 -11.31 -20.10 -7.16
N ILE A 352 -10.97 -19.36 -8.22
CA ILE A 352 -10.41 -18.01 -8.14
C ILE A 352 -11.44 -17.01 -8.66
N ALA A 353 -11.80 -16.03 -7.85
CA ALA A 353 -12.54 -14.86 -8.30
C ALA A 353 -11.57 -13.79 -8.77
N HIS A 354 -11.95 -13.09 -9.82
CA HIS A 354 -11.24 -11.96 -10.38
C HIS A 354 -12.10 -10.72 -10.26
N ILE A 355 -11.53 -9.65 -9.78
CA ILE A 355 -12.13 -8.33 -9.84
C ILE A 355 -11.22 -7.44 -10.67
N SER A 356 -11.73 -6.96 -11.79
CA SER A 356 -11.00 -6.09 -12.71
C SER A 356 -11.62 -4.70 -12.70
N ILE A 357 -10.79 -3.69 -12.58
CA ILE A 357 -11.17 -2.29 -12.44
C ILE A 357 -10.48 -1.51 -13.55
N ARG A 358 -11.22 -0.65 -14.25
CA ARG A 358 -10.67 0.30 -15.22
C ARG A 358 -11.29 1.68 -15.01
N PRO A 359 -10.65 2.78 -15.44
CA PRO A 359 -11.35 4.07 -15.51
C PRO A 359 -12.51 3.98 -16.50
N SER A 360 -13.65 4.58 -16.14
CA SER A 360 -14.76 4.72 -17.08
C SER A 360 -14.38 5.60 -18.26
N VAL A 361 -15.13 5.48 -19.36
CA VAL A 361 -14.89 6.26 -20.58
C VAL A 361 -14.84 7.76 -20.27
N GLY A 362 -13.75 8.42 -20.66
CA GLY A 362 -13.52 9.84 -20.37
C GLY A 362 -12.90 10.15 -19.01
N SER A 363 -12.71 9.14 -18.17
CA SER A 363 -11.93 9.25 -16.92
C SER A 363 -10.49 8.81 -17.14
N SER A 364 -9.58 9.30 -16.30
CA SER A 364 -8.16 8.92 -16.33
C SER A 364 -7.58 8.89 -14.93
N PHE A 365 -6.60 8.03 -14.71
CA PHE A 365 -5.80 7.99 -13.49
C PHE A 365 -4.47 8.70 -13.70
N SER A 366 -3.94 9.35 -12.68
CA SER A 366 -2.53 9.70 -12.66
C SER A 366 -1.69 8.43 -12.39
N GLU A 367 -0.38 8.46 -12.69
CA GLU A 367 0.52 7.38 -12.29
C GLU A 367 0.50 7.15 -10.77
N LEU A 368 0.38 8.21 -9.98
CA LEU A 368 0.32 8.11 -8.52
C LEU A 368 -0.96 7.42 -8.04
N ASP A 369 -2.12 7.76 -8.63
CA ASP A 369 -3.39 7.07 -8.36
C ASP A 369 -3.29 5.59 -8.75
N PHE A 370 -2.63 5.30 -9.87
CA PHE A 370 -2.45 3.93 -10.34
C PHE A 370 -1.48 3.12 -9.45
N ILE A 371 -0.36 3.72 -9.02
CA ILE A 371 0.54 3.13 -8.01
C ILE A 371 -0.22 2.84 -6.72
N ARG A 372 -1.09 3.75 -6.28
CA ARG A 372 -1.95 3.55 -5.13
C ARG A 372 -2.86 2.33 -5.30
N MET A 373 -3.51 2.19 -6.45
CA MET A 373 -4.34 1.02 -6.74
C MET A 373 -3.51 -0.27 -6.75
N ILE A 374 -2.30 -0.25 -7.33
CA ILE A 374 -1.39 -1.39 -7.32
C ILE A 374 -1.06 -1.81 -5.89
N THR A 375 -0.73 -0.86 -5.02
CA THR A 375 -0.39 -1.15 -3.62
C THR A 375 -1.59 -1.64 -2.82
N ALA A 376 -2.78 -1.08 -3.07
CA ALA A 376 -4.00 -1.47 -2.37
C ALA A 376 -4.57 -2.82 -2.85
N PHE A 377 -4.42 -3.13 -4.14
CA PHE A 377 -5.02 -4.30 -4.79
C PHE A 377 -4.00 -5.40 -5.10
N GLY A 378 -2.72 -5.12 -4.89
CA GLY A 378 -1.64 -6.06 -5.12
C GLY A 378 -1.57 -7.18 -4.09
N SER A 379 -0.85 -8.24 -4.44
CA SER A 379 -0.73 -9.47 -3.65
C SER A 379 0.05 -9.34 -2.33
N ARG A 380 0.56 -8.16 -1.98
CA ARG A 380 1.43 -7.93 -0.82
C ARG A 380 0.77 -7.16 0.32
N GLN A 381 -0.55 -7.21 0.46
CA GLN A 381 -1.26 -6.48 1.52
C GLN A 381 -0.82 -6.83 2.97
N GLU A 382 -0.18 -7.95 3.20
CA GLU A 382 0.26 -8.31 4.55
C GLU A 382 1.46 -7.48 5.05
N ASP A 383 2.36 -7.06 4.14
CA ASP A 383 3.54 -6.26 4.50
C ASP A 383 3.23 -4.75 4.57
N TYR A 384 2.19 -4.31 3.90
CA TYR A 384 1.72 -2.92 3.89
C TYR A 384 0.31 -2.85 4.51
N ARG A 385 0.22 -3.04 5.80
CA ARG A 385 -0.98 -2.72 6.61
C ARG A 385 -1.23 -1.21 6.73
N SER A 386 -1.01 -0.44 5.68
CA SER A 386 -1.74 0.80 5.57
C SER A 386 -3.15 0.40 5.17
N ASP A 387 -4.11 0.65 6.02
CA ASP A 387 -5.51 0.52 5.75
C ASP A 387 -5.77 0.90 4.30
N SER A 388 -6.21 -0.07 3.49
CA SER A 388 -6.49 0.16 2.08
C SER A 388 -7.78 0.97 2.01
N ASP A 389 -7.64 2.28 2.13
CA ASP A 389 -8.76 3.22 2.17
C ASP A 389 -9.36 3.49 0.79
N ILE A 390 -9.19 2.55 -0.14
CA ILE A 390 -9.82 2.62 -1.44
C ILE A 390 -11.16 1.88 -1.39
N TYR A 391 -12.23 2.62 -1.60
CA TYR A 391 -13.58 2.12 -1.56
C TYR A 391 -14.32 2.42 -2.86
N PHE A 392 -15.26 1.56 -3.19
CA PHE A 392 -16.22 1.76 -4.26
C PHE A 392 -17.57 2.16 -3.67
N LYS A 393 -18.18 3.21 -4.20
CA LYS A 393 -19.49 3.66 -3.74
C LYS A 393 -20.59 2.99 -4.59
N ILE A 394 -21.14 1.90 -4.08
CA ILE A 394 -22.16 1.10 -4.75
C ILE A 394 -23.48 1.24 -3.98
N ASN A 395 -24.54 1.72 -4.64
CA ASN A 395 -25.85 1.97 -4.02
C ASN A 395 -25.77 2.79 -2.72
N GLY A 396 -24.89 3.80 -2.68
CA GLY A 396 -24.69 4.67 -1.52
C GLY A 396 -23.85 4.08 -0.39
N LYS A 397 -23.40 2.82 -0.52
CA LYS A 397 -22.52 2.19 0.46
C LYS A 397 -21.06 2.16 -0.04
N LEU A 398 -20.13 2.42 0.87
CA LEU A 398 -18.70 2.24 0.61
C LEU A 398 -18.36 0.77 0.78
N MET A 399 -17.78 0.16 -0.26
CA MET A 399 -17.41 -1.26 -0.29
C MET A 399 -15.99 -1.40 -0.82
N ASN A 400 -15.18 -2.22 -0.15
CA ASN A 400 -13.89 -2.65 -0.69
C ASN A 400 -14.08 -3.85 -1.67
N GLN A 401 -13.02 -4.27 -2.35
CA GLN A 401 -13.06 -5.38 -3.30
C GLN A 401 -13.62 -6.69 -2.68
N LYS A 402 -13.18 -7.04 -1.47
CA LYS A 402 -13.69 -8.20 -0.74
C LYS A 402 -15.20 -8.13 -0.54
N GLN A 403 -15.70 -6.98 -0.06
CA GLN A 403 -17.11 -6.78 0.20
C GLN A 403 -17.94 -6.84 -1.08
N ILE A 404 -17.43 -6.34 -2.20
CA ILE A 404 -18.07 -6.49 -3.52
C ILE A 404 -18.21 -7.96 -3.87
N LEU A 405 -17.12 -8.73 -3.80
CA LEU A 405 -17.14 -10.16 -4.10
C LEU A 405 -18.08 -10.93 -3.17
N MET A 406 -18.04 -10.66 -1.87
CA MET A 406 -18.93 -11.27 -0.89
C MET A 406 -20.40 -11.04 -1.22
N SER A 407 -20.76 -9.80 -1.58
CA SER A 407 -22.15 -9.46 -1.91
C SER A 407 -22.65 -10.09 -3.21
N LEU A 408 -21.76 -10.31 -4.18
CA LEU A 408 -22.10 -10.88 -5.49
C LEU A 408 -22.08 -12.41 -5.51
N LEU A 409 -21.26 -13.03 -4.68
CA LEU A 409 -21.03 -14.47 -4.68
C LEU A 409 -21.68 -15.17 -3.47
N ASP A 410 -22.37 -14.45 -2.60
CA ASP A 410 -22.94 -14.97 -1.34
C ASP A 410 -21.92 -15.78 -0.52
N VAL A 411 -20.70 -15.26 -0.42
CA VAL A 411 -19.59 -15.89 0.30
C VAL A 411 -19.29 -15.11 1.57
N ARG A 412 -19.01 -15.82 2.67
CA ARG A 412 -18.59 -15.18 3.92
C ARG A 412 -17.12 -14.76 3.86
N GLU A 413 -16.76 -13.70 4.59
CA GLU A 413 -15.40 -13.13 4.59
C GLU A 413 -14.32 -14.16 4.95
N GLU A 414 -14.56 -15.02 5.92
CA GLU A 414 -13.67 -16.08 6.36
C GLU A 414 -13.32 -17.12 5.29
N LYS A 415 -14.10 -17.16 4.19
CA LYS A 415 -13.90 -18.07 3.06
C LYS A 415 -13.17 -17.42 1.89
N MET A 416 -12.88 -16.13 1.98
CA MET A 416 -12.17 -15.41 0.93
C MET A 416 -10.77 -15.08 1.39
N ILE A 417 -9.79 -15.56 0.67
CA ILE A 417 -8.38 -15.21 0.87
C ILE A 417 -7.94 -14.40 -0.33
N ILE A 418 -7.40 -13.22 -0.06
CA ILE A 418 -6.63 -12.48 -1.05
C ILE A 418 -5.37 -13.29 -1.26
N ASN A 419 -5.04 -13.56 -2.50
CA ASN A 419 -3.88 -14.38 -2.83
C ASN A 419 -2.61 -13.53 -2.68
N THR A 420 -2.22 -13.29 -1.43
CA THR A 420 -1.04 -12.56 -1.03
C THR A 420 0.19 -13.44 -1.22
N GLY A 421 1.00 -13.14 -2.21
CA GLY A 421 2.31 -13.76 -2.40
C GLY A 421 2.39 -14.84 -3.48
N GLU A 422 1.32 -15.55 -3.80
CA GLU A 422 1.30 -16.57 -4.86
C GLU A 422 0.31 -16.25 -5.99
N GLY A 423 -0.62 -15.33 -5.78
CA GLY A 423 -1.50 -14.79 -6.79
C GLY A 423 -0.77 -13.82 -7.72
N VAL A 424 -1.22 -13.71 -8.93
CA VAL A 424 -0.69 -12.78 -9.92
C VAL A 424 -1.73 -11.70 -10.11
N SER A 425 -1.49 -10.50 -9.58
CA SER A 425 -2.28 -9.35 -10.01
C SER A 425 -1.83 -8.95 -11.40
N GLN A 426 -2.78 -8.58 -12.23
CA GLN A 426 -2.54 -8.22 -13.62
C GLN A 426 -2.80 -6.73 -13.79
N PHE A 427 -1.88 -6.06 -14.48
CA PHE A 427 -1.98 -4.66 -14.85
C PHE A 427 -1.82 -4.53 -16.36
N ASP A 428 -2.80 -3.91 -17.00
CA ASP A 428 -2.82 -3.68 -18.44
C ASP A 428 -2.96 -2.18 -18.68
N ILE A 429 -1.97 -1.55 -19.30
CA ILE A 429 -1.91 -0.12 -19.57
C ILE A 429 -1.87 0.08 -21.07
N LYS A 430 -2.93 0.64 -21.65
CA LYS A 430 -3.10 0.84 -23.09
C LYS A 430 -3.05 2.31 -23.50
N GLY A 431 -3.59 3.19 -22.67
CA GLY A 431 -3.67 4.61 -22.94
C GLY A 431 -2.73 5.39 -22.04
N PHE A 432 -1.73 6.03 -22.61
CA PHE A 432 -0.68 6.72 -21.90
C PHE A 432 -0.46 8.11 -22.49
N LYS A 433 -0.69 9.16 -21.73
CA LYS A 433 -0.48 10.54 -22.20
C LYS A 433 0.38 11.31 -21.21
N PRO A 434 1.48 11.97 -21.66
CA PRO A 434 2.20 12.89 -20.80
C PRO A 434 1.29 14.06 -20.39
N TYR A 435 1.45 14.58 -19.18
CA TYR A 435 0.76 15.80 -18.76
C TYR A 435 1.26 16.99 -19.60
N GLU A 436 0.38 17.90 -19.97
CA GLU A 436 0.58 18.98 -20.97
C GLU A 436 1.78 19.89 -20.74
N LYS A 437 2.43 19.85 -19.60
CA LYS A 437 3.62 20.66 -19.31
C LYS A 437 4.94 20.04 -19.78
N GLN A 438 4.96 18.79 -20.20
CA GLN A 438 6.16 18.09 -20.70
C GLN A 438 6.00 17.84 -22.20
N THR A 439 6.10 18.89 -23.00
CA THR A 439 5.80 18.94 -24.45
C THR A 439 6.76 18.16 -25.35
N GLU A 440 7.76 17.44 -24.84
CA GLU A 440 8.76 16.74 -25.66
C GLU A 440 8.58 15.21 -25.73
N LEU A 441 7.67 14.63 -24.97
CA LEU A 441 7.44 13.18 -24.96
C LEU A 441 6.22 12.82 -25.82
N SER A 442 6.45 12.52 -27.09
CA SER A 442 5.41 11.89 -27.91
C SER A 442 5.17 10.44 -27.46
N LYS A 443 3.96 9.93 -27.68
CA LYS A 443 3.59 8.51 -27.45
C LYS A 443 4.59 7.54 -28.08
N GLU A 444 5.08 7.87 -29.26
CA GLU A 444 6.08 7.12 -30.03
C GLU A 444 7.48 7.13 -29.40
N SER A 445 7.86 8.19 -28.70
CA SER A 445 9.14 8.26 -27.99
C SER A 445 9.16 7.40 -26.74
N PHE A 446 8.01 7.17 -26.10
CA PHE A 446 7.87 6.32 -24.93
C PHE A 446 8.23 4.86 -25.20
N PHE A 447 7.60 4.26 -26.21
CA PHE A 447 7.88 2.88 -26.58
C PHE A 447 9.30 2.71 -27.11
N LYS A 448 9.78 3.63 -27.93
CA LYS A 448 11.18 3.64 -28.39
C LYS A 448 12.16 3.75 -27.22
N THR A 449 11.82 4.52 -26.19
CA THR A 449 12.64 4.64 -24.98
C THR A 449 12.59 3.38 -24.13
N LEU A 450 11.43 2.75 -23.98
CA LEU A 450 11.26 1.52 -23.21
C LEU A 450 12.00 0.32 -23.85
N ILE A 451 11.99 0.24 -25.20
CA ILE A 451 12.61 -0.84 -25.98
C ILE A 451 14.10 -0.54 -26.26
N SER A 452 14.55 0.71 -26.14
CA SER A 452 15.93 1.06 -26.49
C SER A 452 16.93 0.45 -25.51
N GLU A 453 17.99 -0.16 -26.05
CA GLU A 453 19.11 -0.71 -25.26
C GLU A 453 19.93 0.37 -24.53
N LYS A 454 19.80 1.65 -24.91
CA LYS A 454 20.49 2.75 -24.23
C LYS A 454 19.68 3.24 -23.02
N ILE A 455 20.07 2.78 -21.87
CA ILE A 455 19.51 3.23 -20.59
C ILE A 455 20.18 4.54 -20.21
N THR A 456 19.58 5.62 -20.64
CA THR A 456 19.78 6.91 -20.00
C THR A 456 18.86 6.95 -18.77
N ALA A 457 19.25 7.72 -17.74
CA ALA A 457 18.43 7.97 -16.54
C ALA A 457 17.18 8.82 -16.91
N ASP A 458 16.36 8.32 -17.82
CA ASP A 458 15.16 8.97 -18.30
C ASP A 458 14.13 8.99 -17.17
N PRO A 459 13.63 10.15 -16.77
CA PRO A 459 12.59 10.29 -15.74
C PRO A 459 11.38 9.37 -16.00
N PHE A 460 11.08 9.14 -17.26
CA PHE A 460 9.97 8.33 -17.68
C PHE A 460 10.13 6.82 -17.40
N LYS A 461 11.35 6.28 -17.55
CA LYS A 461 11.65 4.91 -17.13
C LYS A 461 11.46 4.73 -15.63
N LYS A 462 11.77 5.75 -14.85
CA LYS A 462 11.53 5.75 -13.40
C LYS A 462 10.04 5.67 -13.06
N VAL A 463 9.18 6.42 -13.76
CA VAL A 463 7.71 6.33 -13.61
C VAL A 463 7.23 4.90 -13.85
N ILE A 464 7.70 4.25 -14.92
CA ILE A 464 7.34 2.86 -15.20
C ILE A 464 7.82 1.92 -14.10
N CYS A 465 9.03 2.14 -13.59
CA CYS A 465 9.51 1.36 -12.44
C CYS A 465 8.60 1.55 -11.22
N GLY A 466 8.18 2.79 -10.95
CA GLY A 466 7.21 3.09 -9.90
C GLY A 466 5.91 2.32 -10.07
N LEU A 467 5.36 2.30 -11.28
CA LEU A 467 4.18 1.52 -11.63
C LEU A 467 4.40 0.01 -11.43
N VAL A 468 5.50 -0.53 -11.96
CA VAL A 468 5.81 -1.96 -11.90
C VAL A 468 6.08 -2.46 -10.48
N LEU A 469 6.73 -1.65 -9.66
CA LEU A 469 7.09 -1.99 -8.27
C LEU A 469 6.04 -1.56 -7.24
N GLY A 470 5.11 -0.68 -7.61
CA GLY A 470 4.19 -0.05 -6.67
C GLY A 470 4.90 0.91 -5.71
N ILE A 471 5.93 1.64 -6.19
CA ILE A 471 6.78 2.51 -5.37
C ILE A 471 6.52 3.96 -5.73
N PHE A 472 6.21 4.80 -4.74
CA PHE A 472 5.96 6.23 -4.93
C PHE A 472 7.24 7.06 -5.13
N ASP A 473 8.34 6.69 -4.49
CA ASP A 473 9.62 7.39 -4.58
C ASP A 473 10.51 6.93 -5.75
N TYR A 474 9.89 6.53 -6.84
CA TYR A 474 10.57 6.04 -8.05
C TYR A 474 11.60 7.05 -8.61
N ASN A 475 11.42 8.35 -8.35
CA ASN A 475 12.37 9.39 -8.75
C ASN A 475 13.76 9.22 -8.11
N ARG A 476 13.84 8.53 -6.96
CA ARG A 476 15.11 8.25 -6.24
C ARG A 476 15.85 7.02 -6.77
N MET A 477 15.20 6.20 -7.59
CA MET A 477 15.82 4.99 -8.14
C MET A 477 17.05 5.31 -8.97
N ASN A 478 18.11 4.53 -8.78
CA ASN A 478 19.32 4.63 -9.61
C ASN A 478 19.17 3.87 -10.94
N SER A 479 20.07 4.13 -11.88
CA SER A 479 19.99 3.55 -13.22
C SER A 479 20.06 2.01 -13.23
N ALA A 480 20.81 1.40 -12.30
CA ALA A 480 20.92 -0.06 -12.23
C ALA A 480 19.63 -0.72 -11.72
N GLU A 481 18.96 -0.11 -10.75
CA GLU A 481 17.65 -0.56 -10.25
C GLU A 481 16.58 -0.45 -11.34
N VAL A 482 16.59 0.65 -12.10
CA VAL A 482 15.69 0.84 -13.23
C VAL A 482 15.89 -0.24 -14.29
N GLU A 483 17.16 -0.52 -14.63
CA GLU A 483 17.52 -1.54 -15.64
C GLU A 483 17.10 -2.95 -15.19
N ASP A 484 17.34 -3.30 -13.95
CA ASP A 484 16.96 -4.62 -13.42
C ASP A 484 15.44 -4.80 -13.36
N THR A 485 14.73 -3.72 -13.03
CA THR A 485 13.25 -3.73 -12.94
C THR A 485 12.59 -3.83 -14.30
N LEU A 486 13.10 -3.14 -15.31
CA LEU A 486 12.48 -3.03 -16.63
C LEU A 486 12.95 -4.12 -17.60
N ARG A 487 13.41 -5.27 -17.13
CA ARG A 487 13.70 -6.41 -18.02
C ARG A 487 12.40 -6.98 -18.59
N PRO A 488 12.07 -6.74 -19.87
CA PRO A 488 10.86 -7.28 -20.45
C PRO A 488 10.99 -8.79 -20.63
N ILE A 489 9.89 -9.53 -20.43
CA ILE A 489 9.83 -10.96 -20.73
C ILE A 489 9.46 -11.15 -22.20
N VAL A 490 8.50 -10.34 -22.64
CA VAL A 490 8.00 -10.36 -24.02
C VAL A 490 8.06 -8.94 -24.54
N THR A 491 8.62 -8.80 -25.72
CA THR A 491 8.66 -7.54 -26.46
C THR A 491 8.10 -7.78 -27.84
N SER A 492 7.07 -7.04 -28.21
CA SER A 492 6.56 -6.96 -29.58
C SER A 492 6.69 -5.52 -30.09
N ASN A 493 6.32 -5.28 -31.35
CA ASN A 493 6.36 -3.92 -31.90
C ASN A 493 5.45 -2.96 -31.14
N ASP A 494 4.36 -3.48 -30.54
CA ASP A 494 3.27 -2.68 -29.98
C ASP A 494 3.03 -2.95 -28.49
N SER A 495 3.73 -3.92 -27.89
CA SER A 495 3.52 -4.26 -26.47
C SER A 495 4.76 -4.79 -25.76
N VAL A 496 4.86 -4.47 -24.49
CA VAL A 496 5.89 -4.96 -23.58
C VAL A 496 5.24 -5.60 -22.38
N ILE A 497 5.70 -6.80 -22.01
CA ILE A 497 5.24 -7.51 -20.81
C ILE A 497 6.40 -7.60 -19.83
N ILE A 498 6.17 -7.11 -18.62
CA ILE A 498 7.13 -7.13 -17.52
C ILE A 498 6.52 -7.94 -16.36
N LEU A 499 7.31 -8.82 -15.80
CA LEU A 499 6.95 -9.54 -14.57
C LEU A 499 7.77 -9.00 -13.40
N SER A 500 7.10 -8.61 -12.34
CA SER A 500 7.72 -8.20 -11.10
C SER A 500 7.01 -8.86 -9.92
N ARG A 501 7.76 -9.58 -9.11
CA ARG A 501 7.43 -10.07 -7.74
C ARG A 501 5.98 -10.54 -7.47
N GLY A 502 5.23 -10.93 -8.46
CA GLY A 502 3.82 -11.32 -8.30
C GLY A 502 2.84 -10.52 -9.14
N HIS A 503 3.34 -9.59 -9.92
CA HIS A 503 2.53 -8.78 -10.82
C HIS A 503 2.93 -8.99 -12.27
N VAL A 504 1.95 -9.05 -13.14
CA VAL A 504 2.14 -9.05 -14.59
C VAL A 504 1.71 -7.69 -15.11
N PHE A 505 2.64 -6.96 -15.70
CA PHE A 505 2.38 -5.68 -16.35
C PHE A 505 2.44 -5.88 -17.86
N LYS A 506 1.40 -5.45 -18.53
CA LYS A 506 1.39 -5.29 -19.98
C LYS A 506 1.23 -3.81 -20.29
N ILE A 507 2.08 -3.32 -21.15
CA ILE A 507 2.04 -1.94 -21.62
C ILE A 507 1.93 -2.01 -23.14
N GLU A 508 0.86 -1.45 -23.70
CA GLU A 508 0.56 -1.44 -25.11
C GLU A 508 0.57 -0.03 -25.68
N ASP A 509 1.09 0.13 -26.89
CA ASP A 509 0.94 1.35 -27.68
C ASP A 509 -0.23 1.18 -28.62
N MET A 510 -1.39 1.71 -28.22
CA MET A 510 -2.59 1.68 -29.05
C MET A 510 -2.92 3.09 -29.54
N ASP A 511 -3.33 3.21 -30.78
CA ASP A 511 -3.86 4.47 -31.28
C ASP A 511 -5.29 4.74 -30.74
N ASP A 512 -5.76 5.98 -30.91
CA ASP A 512 -7.06 6.38 -30.35
C ASP A 512 -8.27 5.66 -30.98
N ASP A 513 -8.13 5.09 -32.17
CA ASP A 513 -9.22 4.35 -32.83
C ASP A 513 -9.24 2.89 -32.37
N ASP A 514 -8.06 2.28 -32.19
CA ASP A 514 -7.95 0.96 -31.56
C ASP A 514 -8.41 1.01 -30.10
N LEU A 515 -8.04 2.05 -29.35
CA LEU A 515 -8.54 2.27 -27.98
C LEU A 515 -10.05 2.32 -27.92
N LYS A 516 -10.71 3.04 -28.84
CA LYS A 516 -12.20 3.11 -28.89
C LYS A 516 -12.83 1.77 -29.20
N SER A 517 -12.22 0.98 -30.10
CA SER A 517 -12.71 -0.35 -30.45
C SER A 517 -12.56 -1.34 -29.28
N MET A 518 -11.50 -1.18 -28.48
CA MET A 518 -11.18 -2.02 -27.31
C MET A 518 -11.84 -1.56 -26.01
N GLN A 519 -12.51 -0.40 -25.97
CA GLN A 519 -13.15 0.17 -24.76
C GLN A 519 -14.18 -0.75 -24.08
N ARG A 520 -14.64 -1.79 -24.78
CA ARG A 520 -15.60 -2.77 -24.24
C ARG A 520 -14.97 -3.92 -23.47
N ILE A 521 -13.63 -4.04 -23.53
CA ILE A 521 -12.92 -5.15 -22.86
C ILE A 521 -12.26 -4.64 -21.59
N ILE A 522 -12.81 -5.03 -20.46
CA ILE A 522 -12.23 -4.65 -19.15
C ILE A 522 -10.98 -5.47 -18.84
N VAL A 523 -10.83 -6.66 -19.41
CA VAL A 523 -9.74 -7.60 -19.10
C VAL A 523 -9.07 -8.09 -20.35
N SER A 524 -7.75 -7.98 -20.45
CA SER A 524 -7.00 -8.61 -21.53
C SER A 524 -7.00 -10.13 -21.35
N PRO A 525 -7.56 -10.90 -22.30
CA PRO A 525 -7.61 -12.36 -22.20
C PRO A 525 -6.23 -12.98 -22.25
N TYR A 526 -5.32 -12.36 -23.02
CA TYR A 526 -3.92 -12.82 -23.20
C TYR A 526 -3.10 -12.72 -21.92
N LEU A 527 -3.53 -11.92 -20.94
CA LEU A 527 -2.93 -11.86 -19.63
C LEU A 527 -3.73 -12.64 -18.57
N LEU A 528 -5.07 -12.59 -18.64
CA LEU A 528 -5.93 -13.25 -17.66
C LEU A 528 -5.66 -14.75 -17.61
N VAL A 529 -5.50 -15.39 -18.75
CA VAL A 529 -5.31 -16.85 -18.81
C VAL A 529 -3.99 -17.28 -18.19
N PRO A 530 -2.82 -16.74 -18.56
CA PRO A 530 -1.56 -17.13 -17.93
C PRO A 530 -1.45 -16.68 -16.47
N SER A 531 -1.97 -15.51 -16.11
CA SER A 531 -1.96 -15.08 -14.71
C SER A 531 -2.84 -15.96 -13.82
N THR A 532 -4.02 -16.37 -14.31
CA THR A 532 -4.89 -17.32 -13.60
C THR A 532 -4.23 -18.69 -13.45
N ALA A 533 -3.54 -19.18 -14.49
CA ALA A 533 -2.80 -20.42 -14.41
C ALA A 533 -1.65 -20.38 -13.39
N LEU A 534 -0.91 -19.27 -13.34
CA LEU A 534 0.12 -19.05 -12.32
C LEU A 534 -0.48 -19.01 -10.90
N ALA A 535 -1.63 -18.34 -10.74
CA ALA A 535 -2.33 -18.29 -9.47
C ALA A 535 -2.79 -19.68 -9.01
N PHE A 536 -3.40 -20.49 -9.90
CA PHE A 536 -3.77 -21.86 -9.59
C PHE A 536 -2.57 -22.73 -9.20
N ASN A 537 -1.47 -22.62 -9.94
CA ASN A 537 -0.23 -23.35 -9.62
C ASN A 537 0.29 -22.99 -8.23
N GLY A 538 0.29 -21.70 -7.88
CA GLY A 538 0.74 -21.22 -6.57
C GLY A 538 -0.15 -21.76 -5.43
N ILE A 539 -1.47 -21.60 -5.55
CA ILE A 539 -2.45 -22.07 -4.58
C ILE A 539 -2.35 -23.59 -4.38
N ALA A 540 -2.31 -24.32 -5.48
CA ALA A 540 -2.26 -25.78 -5.44
C ALA A 540 -0.97 -26.30 -4.78
N LEU A 541 0.18 -25.63 -5.03
CA LEU A 541 1.44 -25.94 -4.35
C LEU A 541 1.35 -25.71 -2.84
N GLU A 542 0.86 -24.53 -2.43
CA GLU A 542 0.73 -24.17 -1.01
C GLU A 542 -0.19 -25.15 -0.25
N GLU A 543 -1.34 -25.49 -0.85
CA GLU A 543 -2.24 -26.46 -0.27
C GLU A 543 -1.59 -27.84 -0.11
N CYS A 544 -0.87 -28.32 -1.12
CA CYS A 544 -0.18 -29.60 -1.05
C CYS A 544 0.94 -29.59 -0.02
N GLU A 545 1.74 -28.52 0.04
CA GLU A 545 2.79 -28.37 1.04
C GLU A 545 2.20 -28.39 2.46
N THR A 546 1.12 -27.66 2.69
CA THR A 546 0.41 -27.63 3.98
C THR A 546 -0.16 -28.99 4.34
N LEU A 547 -0.79 -29.70 3.40
CA LEU A 547 -1.34 -31.03 3.63
C LEU A 547 -0.24 -32.04 3.98
N ILE A 548 0.89 -32.02 3.27
CA ILE A 548 2.01 -32.93 3.57
C ILE A 548 2.61 -32.60 4.94
N ILE A 549 2.81 -31.33 5.28
CA ILE A 549 3.29 -30.93 6.62
C ILE A 549 2.35 -31.41 7.71
N ASN A 550 1.05 -31.23 7.52
CA ASN A 550 0.05 -31.70 8.48
C ASN A 550 0.06 -33.23 8.64
N ILE A 551 0.27 -34.00 7.58
CA ILE A 551 0.42 -35.45 7.66
C ILE A 551 1.72 -35.84 8.38
N LEU A 552 2.80 -35.13 8.10
CA LEU A 552 4.09 -35.41 8.75
C LEU A 552 4.05 -35.09 10.25
N ASN A 553 3.30 -34.07 10.63
CA ASN A 553 3.15 -33.62 12.02
C ASN A 553 2.07 -34.42 12.79
N ASN A 554 0.97 -34.80 12.12
CA ASN A 554 -0.16 -35.54 12.72
C ASN A 554 -0.01 -37.05 12.48
N ARG A 555 0.24 -37.77 13.54
CA ARG A 555 0.58 -39.19 13.53
C ARG A 555 -0.57 -40.14 13.11
N PHE A 556 -1.81 -39.64 13.01
CA PHE A 556 -3.02 -40.43 12.63
C PHE A 556 -3.85 -39.69 11.59
N SER A 557 -3.41 -39.70 10.33
CA SER A 557 -4.23 -39.19 9.23
C SER A 557 -4.81 -40.37 8.42
N LEU A 558 -6.12 -40.55 8.51
CA LEU A 558 -6.88 -41.56 7.76
C LEU A 558 -6.99 -41.23 6.24
N ASN A 559 -6.39 -40.11 5.77
CA ASN A 559 -6.60 -39.61 4.41
C ASN A 559 -5.31 -39.51 3.56
N ILE A 560 -4.28 -40.28 3.89
CA ILE A 560 -2.97 -40.21 3.18
C ILE A 560 -3.13 -40.43 1.66
N THR A 561 -3.96 -41.41 1.28
CA THR A 561 -4.21 -41.72 -0.14
C THR A 561 -4.85 -40.56 -0.88
N LYS A 562 -5.79 -39.84 -0.27
CA LYS A 562 -6.41 -38.66 -0.89
C LYS A 562 -5.42 -37.50 -1.03
N VAL A 563 -4.51 -37.32 -0.07
CA VAL A 563 -3.46 -36.28 -0.16
C VAL A 563 -2.45 -36.65 -1.24
N ILE A 564 -2.04 -37.94 -1.32
CA ILE A 564 -1.17 -38.38 -2.41
C ILE A 564 -1.82 -38.08 -3.76
N GLN A 565 -3.08 -38.47 -3.96
CA GLN A 565 -3.82 -38.24 -5.19
C GLN A 565 -3.94 -36.74 -5.53
N LYS A 566 -4.24 -35.90 -4.52
CA LYS A 566 -4.29 -34.44 -4.71
C LYS A 566 -2.93 -33.87 -5.15
N CYS A 567 -1.83 -34.32 -4.51
CA CYS A 567 -0.49 -33.90 -4.87
C CYS A 567 -0.08 -34.36 -6.27
N GLU A 568 -0.49 -35.56 -6.69
CA GLU A 568 -0.28 -36.04 -8.05
C GLU A 568 -0.99 -35.17 -9.07
N THR A 569 -2.28 -34.87 -8.84
CA THR A 569 -3.04 -33.96 -9.70
C THR A 569 -2.37 -32.60 -9.82
N VAL A 570 -1.84 -32.04 -8.72
CA VAL A 570 -1.12 -30.77 -8.76
C VAL A 570 0.19 -30.86 -9.53
N LEU A 571 0.90 -31.99 -9.43
CA LEU A 571 2.11 -32.21 -10.21
C LEU A 571 1.82 -32.34 -11.71
N ASP A 572 0.66 -32.89 -12.09
CA ASP A 572 0.21 -32.95 -13.47
C ASP A 572 -0.10 -31.54 -14.02
N LEU A 573 -0.55 -30.61 -13.19
CA LEU A 573 -0.72 -29.21 -13.58
C LEU A 573 0.60 -28.49 -13.94
N LYS A 574 1.75 -29.07 -13.59
CA LYS A 574 3.07 -28.58 -14.01
C LYS A 574 3.22 -28.44 -15.54
N TYR A 575 2.51 -29.25 -16.29
CA TYR A 575 2.61 -29.29 -17.75
C TYR A 575 1.67 -28.31 -18.46
N LEU A 576 1.08 -27.35 -17.75
CA LEU A 576 0.18 -26.35 -18.33
C LEU A 576 0.84 -25.45 -19.37
N GLU A 577 2.17 -25.38 -19.42
CA GLU A 577 2.91 -24.61 -20.44
C GLU A 577 2.57 -25.05 -21.87
N ASN A 578 2.32 -26.33 -22.09
CA ASN A 578 2.04 -26.89 -23.41
C ASN A 578 0.58 -26.65 -23.88
N ILE A 579 -0.26 -26.08 -23.02
CA ILE A 579 -1.67 -25.83 -23.32
C ILE A 579 -1.87 -24.45 -23.94
N PHE A 580 -0.90 -23.57 -23.76
CA PHE A 580 -0.99 -22.21 -24.26
C PHE A 580 -0.65 -22.15 -25.74
N GLN A 581 -1.50 -21.48 -26.51
CA GLN A 581 -1.39 -21.39 -27.94
C GLN A 581 -0.31 -20.42 -28.40
N TYR A 582 -0.13 -19.34 -27.64
CA TYR A 582 0.79 -18.26 -27.98
C TYR A 582 2.09 -18.35 -27.17
N GLN A 583 3.19 -18.05 -27.82
CA GLN A 583 4.52 -18.06 -27.21
C GLN A 583 4.59 -17.07 -26.02
N SER A 584 3.96 -15.91 -26.15
CA SER A 584 3.91 -14.91 -25.09
C SER A 584 3.26 -15.43 -23.80
N GLU A 585 2.18 -16.22 -23.91
CA GLU A 585 1.53 -16.85 -22.75
C GLU A 585 2.48 -17.88 -22.09
N GLN A 586 3.18 -18.67 -22.91
CA GLN A 586 4.16 -19.66 -22.42
C GLN A 586 5.33 -18.98 -21.71
N ASP A 587 5.82 -17.88 -22.25
CA ASP A 587 6.93 -17.11 -21.67
C ASP A 587 6.53 -16.47 -20.33
N ILE A 588 5.30 -15.95 -20.20
CA ILE A 588 4.76 -15.45 -18.93
C ILE A 588 4.73 -16.56 -17.88
N ILE A 589 4.22 -17.74 -18.23
CA ILE A 589 4.15 -18.89 -17.30
C ILE A 589 5.56 -19.33 -16.89
N LYS A 590 6.46 -19.46 -17.84
CA LYS A 590 7.83 -19.91 -17.60
C LYS A 590 8.59 -18.96 -16.68
N GLU A 591 8.53 -17.66 -16.97
CA GLU A 591 9.23 -16.66 -16.17
C GLU A 591 8.53 -16.45 -14.80
N GLY A 592 7.20 -16.44 -14.77
CA GLY A 592 6.44 -16.35 -13.51
C GLY A 592 6.76 -17.50 -12.56
N ARG A 593 6.91 -18.72 -13.05
CA ARG A 593 7.35 -19.88 -12.25
C ARG A 593 8.78 -19.73 -11.76
N LYS A 594 9.67 -19.22 -12.59
CA LYS A 594 11.08 -19.00 -12.23
C LYS A 594 11.21 -17.96 -11.12
N GLN A 595 10.60 -16.78 -11.28
CA GLN A 595 10.66 -15.70 -10.30
C GLN A 595 10.07 -16.09 -8.92
N ARG A 596 9.12 -17.01 -8.91
CA ARG A 596 8.47 -17.51 -7.67
C ARG A 596 9.11 -18.79 -7.14
N SER A 597 10.22 -19.24 -7.72
CA SER A 597 10.86 -20.50 -7.37
C SER A 597 9.89 -21.70 -7.40
N MET A 598 8.82 -21.61 -8.20
CA MET A 598 7.80 -22.67 -8.28
C MET A 598 8.39 -23.99 -8.75
N ASN A 599 9.35 -23.98 -9.67
CA ASN A 599 10.01 -25.19 -10.15
C ASN A 599 10.73 -25.94 -9.02
N ASP A 600 11.40 -25.22 -8.13
CA ASP A 600 12.06 -25.80 -6.94
C ASP A 600 11.03 -26.32 -5.95
N ARG A 601 9.91 -25.62 -5.77
CA ARG A 601 8.80 -26.07 -4.94
C ARG A 601 8.15 -27.33 -5.49
N PHE A 602 7.89 -27.41 -6.80
CA PHE A 602 7.42 -28.63 -7.46
C PHE A 602 8.40 -29.80 -7.26
N LEU A 603 9.69 -29.56 -7.38
CA LEU A 603 10.71 -30.59 -7.16
C LEU A 603 10.72 -31.06 -5.70
N LYS A 604 10.63 -30.14 -4.73
CA LYS A 604 10.52 -30.47 -3.31
C LYS A 604 9.24 -31.25 -3.02
N LEU A 605 8.12 -30.84 -3.61
CA LEU A 605 6.83 -31.53 -3.49
C LEU A 605 6.94 -32.98 -4.01
N THR A 606 7.52 -33.17 -5.19
CA THR A 606 7.75 -34.50 -5.78
C THR A 606 8.56 -35.39 -4.84
N ARG A 607 9.67 -34.89 -4.34
CA ARG A 607 10.54 -35.63 -3.39
C ARG A 607 9.78 -36.00 -2.10
N ARG A 608 9.01 -35.06 -1.53
CA ARG A 608 8.21 -35.31 -0.34
C ARG A 608 7.08 -36.32 -0.60
N LEU A 609 6.47 -36.26 -1.77
CA LEU A 609 5.45 -37.20 -2.20
C LEU A 609 6.01 -38.62 -2.34
N ASP A 610 7.19 -38.78 -2.95
CA ASP A 610 7.86 -40.07 -3.08
C ASP A 610 8.22 -40.66 -1.71
N LEU A 611 8.66 -39.81 -0.78
CA LEU A 611 8.91 -40.25 0.60
C LEU A 611 7.60 -40.70 1.28
N LEU A 612 6.51 -39.97 1.07
CA LEU A 612 5.20 -40.32 1.62
C LEU A 612 4.69 -41.64 1.03
N LYS A 613 4.81 -41.84 -0.29
CA LYS A 613 4.46 -43.10 -0.98
C LYS A 613 5.24 -44.30 -0.42
N LYS A 614 6.59 -44.14 -0.33
CA LYS A 614 7.46 -45.19 0.24
C LYS A 614 7.11 -45.49 1.68
N ARG A 615 6.73 -44.53 2.50
CA ARG A 615 6.28 -44.74 3.88
C ARG A 615 4.95 -45.50 3.93
N THR A 616 3.99 -45.11 3.07
CA THR A 616 2.68 -45.74 2.99
C THR A 616 2.81 -47.21 2.54
N GLN A 617 3.63 -47.44 1.51
CA GLN A 617 3.90 -48.78 1.01
C GLN A 617 4.57 -49.65 2.08
N LYS A 618 5.60 -49.15 2.74
CA LYS A 618 6.27 -49.88 3.84
C LYS A 618 5.34 -50.14 5.02
N SER A 619 4.42 -49.21 5.35
CA SER A 619 3.40 -49.41 6.37
C SER A 619 2.39 -50.52 5.96
N SER A 620 2.02 -50.51 4.67
CA SER A 620 1.14 -51.53 4.10
C SER A 620 1.80 -52.90 4.11
N ASP A 621 3.07 -52.98 3.72
CA ASP A 621 3.84 -54.24 3.73
C ASP A 621 3.96 -54.80 5.14
N ILE A 622 4.22 -53.96 6.15
CA ILE A 622 4.26 -54.37 7.58
C ILE A 622 2.90 -54.90 8.05
N ILE A 623 1.81 -54.21 7.64
CA ILE A 623 0.45 -54.67 8.00
C ILE A 623 0.15 -56.01 7.32
N ILE A 624 0.51 -56.17 6.05
CA ILE A 624 0.32 -57.41 5.29
C ILE A 624 1.16 -58.56 5.92
N GLU A 625 2.46 -58.28 6.19
CA GLU A 625 3.34 -59.23 6.86
C GLU A 625 2.80 -59.64 8.26
N GLY A 626 2.30 -58.63 9.04
CA GLY A 626 1.68 -58.89 10.32
C GLY A 626 0.39 -59.71 10.19
N PHE A 627 -0.43 -59.38 9.18
CA PHE A 627 -1.64 -60.15 8.91
C PHE A 627 -1.35 -61.58 8.43
N LEU A 628 -0.36 -61.76 7.58
CA LEU A 628 0.12 -63.06 7.12
C LEU A 628 0.73 -63.87 8.32
N GLY A 629 1.45 -63.17 9.19
CA GLY A 629 1.95 -63.78 10.44
C GLY A 629 0.82 -64.27 11.35
N ILE A 630 -0.23 -63.45 11.48
CA ILE A 630 -1.45 -63.83 12.22
C ILE A 630 -2.16 -65.04 11.57
N LEU A 631 -2.34 -65.00 10.24
CA LEU A 631 -2.94 -66.12 9.48
C LEU A 631 -2.11 -67.40 9.59
N ALA A 632 -0.79 -67.33 9.48
CA ALA A 632 0.11 -68.45 9.69
C ALA A 632 0.01 -69.00 11.12
N THR A 633 -0.13 -68.11 12.10
CA THR A 633 -0.36 -68.52 13.52
C THR A 633 -1.69 -69.23 13.68
N PHE A 634 -2.77 -68.72 13.02
CA PHE A 634 -4.08 -69.40 13.00
C PHE A 634 -4.02 -70.74 12.30
N GLY A 635 -3.30 -70.87 11.18
CA GLY A 635 -3.10 -72.14 10.47
C GLY A 635 -2.36 -73.18 11.33
N ILE A 636 -1.34 -72.71 12.07
CA ILE A 636 -0.65 -73.58 13.05
C ILE A 636 -1.61 -73.98 14.25
N MET A 637 -2.48 -73.04 14.66
CA MET A 637 -3.50 -73.32 15.69
C MET A 637 -4.47 -74.44 15.28
N GLU A 638 -4.91 -74.46 14.03
CA GLU A 638 -5.82 -75.45 13.49
C GLU A 638 -5.23 -76.88 13.53
N VAL A 639 -3.89 -76.93 13.32
CA VAL A 639 -3.15 -78.22 13.39
C VAL A 639 -2.95 -78.67 14.82
N PHE A 640 -2.94 -77.80 15.81
CA PHE A 640 -2.72 -78.13 17.22
C PHE A 640 -3.98 -78.07 18.11
N ALA A 641 -5.16 -77.66 17.56
CA ALA A 641 -6.40 -77.44 18.31
C ALA A 641 -7.08 -78.73 18.88
N ASN A 642 -6.46 -79.89 18.67
CA ASN A 642 -7.00 -81.15 19.16
C ASN A 642 -6.71 -81.41 20.65
N GLU A 643 -5.97 -80.56 21.37
CA GLU A 643 -5.79 -80.69 22.81
C GLU A 643 -6.04 -79.37 23.56
N MET A 644 -7.05 -79.36 24.38
CA MET A 644 -7.56 -78.19 25.12
C MET A 644 -6.61 -77.50 26.11
N ARG A 645 -5.35 -77.97 26.26
CA ARG A 645 -4.34 -77.45 27.17
C ARG A 645 -3.45 -76.30 26.55
N TRP A 646 -3.50 -76.10 25.26
CA TRP A 646 -2.61 -75.16 24.55
C TRP A 646 -3.21 -73.80 24.32
N THR A 647 -4.50 -73.58 24.62
CA THR A 647 -5.17 -72.26 24.37
C THR A 647 -4.54 -71.09 25.13
N GLY A 648 -4.06 -71.34 26.35
CA GLY A 648 -3.39 -70.26 27.13
C GLY A 648 -2.02 -69.86 26.58
N ILE A 649 -1.25 -70.84 26.10
CA ILE A 649 0.07 -70.57 25.50
C ILE A 649 -0.09 -69.86 24.18
N PHE A 650 -1.10 -70.19 23.40
CA PHE A 650 -1.38 -69.53 22.12
C PHE A 650 -1.85 -68.08 22.29
N VAL A 651 -2.70 -67.77 23.29
CA VAL A 651 -3.09 -66.39 23.60
C VAL A 651 -1.88 -65.57 24.00
N ILE A 652 -0.94 -66.14 24.77
CA ILE A 652 0.30 -65.46 25.14
C ILE A 652 1.23 -65.26 23.91
N LEU A 653 1.30 -66.23 22.99
CA LEU A 653 2.07 -66.13 21.76
C LEU A 653 1.49 -65.07 20.82
N ILE A 654 0.18 -64.98 20.68
CA ILE A 654 -0.52 -63.94 19.91
C ILE A 654 -0.26 -62.56 20.53
N ILE A 655 -0.36 -62.41 21.84
CA ILE A 655 -0.05 -61.16 22.53
C ILE A 655 1.43 -60.80 22.37
N ALA A 656 2.35 -61.78 22.41
CA ALA A 656 3.78 -61.55 22.18
C ALA A 656 4.06 -61.12 20.72
N ILE A 657 3.43 -61.76 19.74
CA ILE A 657 3.56 -61.38 18.33
C ILE A 657 3.01 -59.96 18.12
N PHE A 658 1.83 -59.64 18.65
CA PHE A 658 1.30 -58.28 18.63
C PHE A 658 2.19 -57.28 19.35
N GLY A 659 2.78 -57.65 20.46
CA GLY A 659 3.71 -56.86 21.21
C GLY A 659 5.04 -56.59 20.43
N ILE A 660 5.56 -57.63 19.75
CA ILE A 660 6.73 -57.53 18.89
C ILE A 660 6.46 -56.63 17.65
N GLU A 661 5.29 -56.80 17.02
CA GLU A 661 4.91 -55.95 15.88
C GLU A 661 4.61 -54.51 16.29
N ALA A 662 3.97 -54.30 17.43
CA ALA A 662 3.77 -53.00 18.02
C ALA A 662 5.12 -52.35 18.41
N TYR A 663 6.06 -53.14 18.94
CA TYR A 663 7.40 -52.66 19.24
C TYR A 663 8.26 -52.39 17.98
N ARG A 664 8.18 -53.24 16.95
CA ARG A 664 8.76 -52.98 15.62
C ARG A 664 8.19 -51.72 15.01
N TRP A 665 6.88 -51.55 15.05
CA TRP A 665 6.18 -50.37 14.61
C TRP A 665 6.64 -49.12 15.40
N TYR A 666 6.78 -49.20 16.73
CA TYR A 666 7.32 -48.16 17.60
C TYR A 666 8.76 -47.83 17.26
N LYS A 667 9.64 -48.82 17.02
CA LYS A 667 11.04 -48.61 16.68
C LYS A 667 11.22 -47.97 15.28
N VAL A 668 10.45 -48.41 14.31
CA VAL A 668 10.42 -47.78 12.97
C VAL A 668 9.96 -46.33 13.08
N ARG A 669 8.99 -46.08 13.93
CA ARG A 669 8.46 -44.74 14.23
C ARG A 669 9.54 -43.85 14.88
N LYS A 670 10.27 -44.36 15.87
CA LYS A 670 11.35 -43.61 16.54
C LYS A 670 12.54 -43.27 15.63
N MET A 671 12.85 -44.14 14.66
CA MET A 671 13.86 -43.87 13.63
C MET A 671 13.43 -42.83 12.59
N ILE A 672 12.11 -42.65 12.47
CA ILE A 672 11.51 -41.64 11.59
C ILE A 672 11.52 -40.24 12.25
N ASP A 673 11.37 -40.22 13.59
CA ASP A 673 11.37 -38.98 14.40
C ASP A 673 12.79 -38.41 14.63
N LEU A 674 13.85 -39.13 14.26
CA LEU A 674 15.27 -38.73 14.45
C LEU A 674 15.95 -38.27 13.15
N LYS A 675 15.27 -38.11 12.05
CA LYS A 675 15.70 -37.52 10.79
C LYS A 675 14.70 -36.47 10.29
#